data_23109793a2a64f41f502548554c46762
#
_entry.id   23109793a2a64f41f502548554c46762
#
_cell.length_a   1.000
_cell.length_b   1.000
_cell.length_c   1.000
_cell.angle_alpha   90.00
_cell.angle_beta   90.00
_cell.angle_gamma   90.00
#
_symmetry.space_group_name_H-M   'P 1'
#
loop_
_entity.id
_entity.type
_entity.pdbx_description
1 polymer ?
#
loop_
_entity_poly.entity_id
_entity_poly.type
_entity_poly.pdbx_seq_one_letter_code
_entity_poly.pdbx_strand_id
1 'polypeptide(L)'
;MAELLAPAGNTEALDAAIGEGADAVYLGLKSFNARLRSSNFAWNQFESAVQAVHKLGKKIYVTVNTVVEENETERLYRFLSYLDKIGPDAILVQDFGVVRMVQEFFPRLVMHASTQMNASSAAAVNLLSKEGIKRVVLARELQGEEIRSIRHNTASELEVFVHGALCVSESGLCLFSSYLGGKSANRGMCTQACRRYYETESGAGAKEKGYYFSPNDLQLIDRIPFLAETGVDSFKIEGRMKSAEYVGSVTAAYRYVLDHWREDKEGTVAAGKRMLATDFARAKTHFLFDGADSSKFLNPDQAGGTGIYLGKIDAVRTEKAAERSAKAELSGAADAGSDNAGVSATGLSGSALAGTGSGSGAVQKFALLKGGSYDPESGDSIRIHKKDDSGRVSYKVQSVKKFANAKDRQESWISVPADASRGDSVYLLQTKSMTKRYKRVLASDLSQFRLQPGGERLPVLDLTPLQKETLSFFPEGTYIQVSTVSDLYAVAPEHPVRFIIELNTETRRSLIDKKEALPCGKKQVFISLDPFCPPKTQTVLENDIEALSALGFTQWVVNNPAHIALLKNKNVRIIGGSYLYTFNRWAVSWLENQNIDAFTMSYETSLKNLEAIFEGTQRSRMMICLFSYPALFRMRFTLPESYDFSWFADKEGMMFRALSTPDGSFVMPEQPFSIIDRMQHLRKIGFSRFLIDMSKTAVRRADIKVLMRALYKGEALPDTSRFNWKDGFYSAVPLRAAAPGKAPKAAGKT
;
A
#
# COMPACT_ATOMS: atom_id res chain seq x y z
N MET A 1 24.31 -6.75 -15.84
CA MET A 1 22.93 -7.21 -16.15
C MET A 1 22.07 -6.77 -14.98
N ALA A 2 20.86 -6.26 -15.23
CA ALA A 2 19.95 -5.83 -14.15
C ALA A 2 19.54 -7.03 -13.27
N GLU A 3 19.37 -6.80 -11.99
CA GLU A 3 18.97 -7.80 -10.98
C GLU A 3 17.48 -8.12 -11.10
N LEU A 4 17.10 -9.39 -11.11
CA LEU A 4 15.72 -9.83 -10.99
C LEU A 4 15.40 -10.14 -9.53
N LEU A 5 14.54 -9.30 -8.92
CA LEU A 5 14.16 -9.38 -7.51
C LEU A 5 12.76 -9.99 -7.36
N ALA A 6 12.68 -11.20 -6.80
CA ALA A 6 11.43 -11.93 -6.62
C ALA A 6 10.92 -11.90 -5.18
N PRO A 7 9.58 -11.97 -4.96
CA PRO A 7 8.98 -11.99 -3.63
C PRO A 7 9.06 -13.39 -3.00
N ALA A 8 9.33 -13.44 -1.69
CA ALA A 8 9.20 -14.65 -0.89
C ALA A 8 8.29 -14.39 0.32
N GLY A 9 7.03 -14.78 0.22
CA GLY A 9 6.05 -14.61 1.31
C GLY A 9 6.07 -15.75 2.32
N ASN A 10 6.57 -16.91 1.91
CA ASN A 10 6.76 -18.14 2.68
C ASN A 10 7.91 -18.95 2.09
N THR A 11 8.19 -20.11 2.65
CA THR A 11 9.32 -20.99 2.24
C THR A 11 9.13 -21.55 0.84
N GLU A 12 7.92 -21.95 0.46
CA GLU A 12 7.59 -22.49 -0.85
C GLU A 12 7.77 -21.45 -1.97
N ALA A 13 7.40 -20.19 -1.68
CA ALA A 13 7.64 -19.07 -2.61
C ALA A 13 9.13 -18.75 -2.75
N LEU A 14 9.92 -18.90 -1.68
CA LEU A 14 11.38 -18.81 -1.73
C LEU A 14 11.98 -19.88 -2.64
N ASP A 15 11.55 -21.14 -2.44
CA ASP A 15 12.01 -22.28 -3.25
C ASP A 15 11.72 -22.05 -4.75
N ALA A 16 10.51 -21.55 -5.05
CA ALA A 16 10.10 -21.23 -6.42
C ALA A 16 10.90 -20.07 -7.03
N ALA A 17 11.08 -18.97 -6.30
CA ALA A 17 11.84 -17.82 -6.77
C ALA A 17 13.29 -18.18 -7.13
N ILE A 18 13.97 -18.90 -6.24
CA ILE A 18 15.37 -19.35 -6.45
C ILE A 18 15.44 -20.36 -7.59
N GLY A 19 14.51 -21.34 -7.61
CA GLY A 19 14.47 -22.40 -8.63
C GLY A 19 14.21 -21.90 -10.04
N GLU A 20 13.56 -20.74 -10.20
CA GLU A 20 13.26 -20.09 -11.49
C GLU A 20 14.20 -18.94 -11.83
N GLY A 21 15.33 -18.82 -11.11
CA GLY A 21 16.44 -17.95 -11.52
C GLY A 21 16.37 -16.50 -11.04
N ALA A 22 15.69 -16.21 -9.92
CA ALA A 22 15.82 -14.92 -9.27
C ALA A 22 17.29 -14.68 -8.86
N ASP A 23 17.78 -13.45 -9.04
CA ASP A 23 19.11 -13.02 -8.56
C ASP A 23 19.06 -12.65 -7.08
N ALA A 24 17.91 -12.11 -6.64
CA ALA A 24 17.65 -11.74 -5.28
C ALA A 24 16.22 -12.06 -4.88
N VAL A 25 15.99 -12.24 -3.58
CA VAL A 25 14.65 -12.41 -3.01
C VAL A 25 14.40 -11.39 -1.91
N TYR A 26 13.15 -10.93 -1.77
CA TYR A 26 12.77 -10.09 -0.64
C TYR A 26 11.64 -10.71 0.18
N LEU A 27 11.80 -10.65 1.49
CA LEU A 27 10.88 -11.26 2.44
C LEU A 27 10.63 -10.35 3.65
N GLY A 28 9.74 -10.77 4.54
CA GLY A 28 9.47 -10.09 5.79
C GLY A 28 9.37 -11.07 6.95
N LEU A 29 9.72 -10.58 8.12
CA LEU A 29 9.45 -11.24 9.38
C LEU A 29 8.12 -10.74 9.97
N LYS A 30 7.70 -11.27 11.11
CA LYS A 30 6.39 -10.96 11.74
C LYS A 30 6.29 -9.54 12.31
N SER A 31 7.30 -8.67 12.12
CA SER A 31 7.35 -7.30 12.64
C SER A 31 7.85 -6.33 11.58
N PHE A 32 7.47 -5.06 11.68
CA PHE A 32 7.98 -3.92 10.92
C PHE A 32 7.92 -4.05 9.40
N ASN A 33 6.93 -4.78 8.85
CA ASN A 33 6.80 -4.93 7.40
C ASN A 33 5.40 -4.58 6.88
N ALA A 34 5.32 -4.08 5.64
CA ALA A 34 4.08 -3.63 5.00
C ALA A 34 3.07 -4.76 4.69
N ARG A 35 3.38 -6.02 4.95
CA ARG A 35 2.53 -7.19 4.75
C ARG A 35 2.43 -8.04 6.03
N LEU A 36 2.11 -7.42 7.16
CA LEU A 36 1.99 -8.12 8.47
C LEU A 36 0.97 -9.26 8.44
N ARG A 37 -0.02 -9.20 7.56
CA ARG A 37 -1.06 -10.23 7.41
C ARG A 37 -0.65 -11.45 6.60
N SER A 38 0.54 -11.46 5.97
CA SER A 38 1.07 -12.65 5.31
C SER A 38 1.69 -13.61 6.33
N SER A 39 1.97 -14.86 5.93
CA SER A 39 2.61 -15.87 6.79
C SER A 39 3.92 -15.40 7.38
N ASN A 40 4.73 -14.67 6.59
CA ASN A 40 6.06 -14.19 6.94
C ASN A 40 6.98 -15.28 7.52
N PHE A 41 8.27 -15.00 7.63
CA PHE A 41 9.26 -15.96 8.11
C PHE A 41 9.36 -15.94 9.64
N ALA A 42 9.52 -17.13 10.25
CA ALA A 42 9.99 -17.27 11.62
C ALA A 42 11.51 -17.02 11.69
N TRP A 43 12.04 -16.75 12.91
CA TRP A 43 13.44 -16.42 13.10
C TRP A 43 14.39 -17.49 12.55
N ASN A 44 14.17 -18.75 12.91
CA ASN A 44 14.96 -19.89 12.44
C ASN A 44 14.84 -20.14 10.93
N GLN A 45 13.67 -19.93 10.34
CA GLN A 45 13.48 -20.00 8.89
C GLN A 45 14.29 -18.90 8.19
N PHE A 46 14.26 -17.68 8.73
CA PHE A 46 14.99 -16.56 8.17
C PHE A 46 16.50 -16.76 8.24
N GLU A 47 17.05 -17.17 9.39
CA GLU A 47 18.47 -17.47 9.56
C GLU A 47 18.92 -18.55 8.56
N SER A 48 18.17 -19.66 8.46
CA SER A 48 18.41 -20.71 7.47
C SER A 48 18.33 -20.19 6.03
N ALA A 49 17.37 -19.31 5.73
CA ALA A 49 17.21 -18.74 4.39
C ALA A 49 18.41 -17.87 3.99
N VAL A 50 18.91 -17.00 4.89
CA VAL A 50 20.11 -16.18 4.61
C VAL A 50 21.29 -17.06 4.26
N GLN A 51 21.60 -18.06 5.10
CA GLN A 51 22.74 -18.97 4.85
C GLN A 51 22.57 -19.75 3.55
N ALA A 52 21.38 -20.27 3.29
CA ALA A 52 21.13 -21.09 2.11
C ALA A 52 21.16 -20.29 0.80
N VAL A 53 20.58 -19.09 0.79
CA VAL A 53 20.58 -18.19 -0.37
C VAL A 53 22.00 -17.72 -0.68
N HIS A 54 22.80 -17.35 0.35
CA HIS A 54 24.19 -16.98 0.16
C HIS A 54 25.05 -18.13 -0.39
N LYS A 55 24.83 -19.38 0.07
CA LYS A 55 25.52 -20.56 -0.51
C LYS A 55 25.22 -20.75 -2.00
N LEU A 56 24.09 -20.25 -2.48
CA LEU A 56 23.73 -20.28 -3.90
C LEU A 56 24.25 -19.06 -4.69
N GLY A 57 25.01 -18.16 -4.05
CA GLY A 57 25.51 -16.91 -4.65
C GLY A 57 24.41 -15.91 -4.96
N LYS A 58 23.24 -16.01 -4.29
CA LYS A 58 22.09 -15.13 -4.45
C LYS A 58 21.96 -14.18 -3.28
N LYS A 59 21.13 -13.14 -3.42
CA LYS A 59 20.92 -12.11 -2.40
C LYS A 59 19.57 -12.22 -1.71
N ILE A 60 19.51 -11.75 -0.47
CA ILE A 60 18.30 -11.75 0.34
C ILE A 60 18.09 -10.39 1.01
N TYR A 61 16.90 -9.79 0.81
CA TYR A 61 16.56 -8.48 1.35
C TYR A 61 15.39 -8.59 2.34
N VAL A 62 15.45 -7.85 3.44
CA VAL A 62 14.44 -7.87 4.50
C VAL A 62 13.64 -6.58 4.51
N THR A 63 12.31 -6.71 4.54
CA THR A 63 11.44 -5.53 4.66
C THR A 63 11.34 -5.05 6.10
N VAL A 64 11.76 -3.80 6.35
CA VAL A 64 11.59 -3.01 7.57
C VAL A 64 10.87 -1.71 7.16
N ASN A 65 9.81 -1.86 6.37
CA ASN A 65 9.21 -0.79 5.57
C ASN A 65 7.83 -0.38 6.08
N THR A 66 7.74 -0.08 7.36
CA THR A 66 6.60 0.56 8.01
C THR A 66 7.08 1.75 8.84
N VAL A 67 6.21 2.72 9.05
CA VAL A 67 6.44 3.75 10.06
C VAL A 67 6.34 3.16 11.46
N VAL A 68 7.13 3.68 12.39
CA VAL A 68 7.34 3.14 13.73
C VAL A 68 6.93 4.18 14.77
N GLU A 69 6.08 3.80 15.74
CA GLU A 69 5.72 4.65 16.87
C GLU A 69 6.84 4.68 17.92
N GLU A 70 6.86 5.71 18.75
CA GLU A 70 7.88 5.93 19.77
C GLU A 70 8.05 4.72 20.69
N ASN A 71 6.95 4.14 21.14
CA ASN A 71 6.96 2.97 22.03
C ASN A 71 7.42 1.67 21.39
N GLU A 72 7.67 1.67 20.09
CA GLU A 72 8.19 0.50 19.34
C GLU A 72 9.69 0.62 19.06
N THR A 73 10.32 1.76 19.34
CA THR A 73 11.70 2.06 18.98
C THR A 73 12.69 1.12 19.64
N GLU A 74 12.50 0.74 20.91
CA GLU A 74 13.38 -0.24 21.57
C GLU A 74 13.24 -1.64 20.95
N ARG A 75 12.04 -2.06 20.60
CA ARG A 75 11.82 -3.32 19.89
C ARG A 75 12.44 -3.29 18.48
N LEU A 76 12.36 -2.14 17.79
CA LEU A 76 13.03 -1.92 16.52
C LEU A 76 14.54 -2.03 16.64
N TYR A 77 15.15 -1.41 17.65
CA TYR A 77 16.60 -1.47 17.91
C TYR A 77 17.08 -2.91 18.05
N ARG A 78 16.39 -3.71 18.89
CA ARG A 78 16.69 -5.14 19.07
C ARG A 78 16.53 -5.91 17.75
N PHE A 79 15.55 -5.56 16.95
CA PHE A 79 15.31 -6.17 15.65
C PHE A 79 16.43 -5.83 14.65
N LEU A 80 16.90 -4.59 14.60
CA LEU A 80 18.04 -4.17 13.78
C LEU A 80 19.33 -4.82 14.23
N SER A 81 19.59 -4.91 15.55
CA SER A 81 20.72 -5.66 16.11
C SER A 81 20.72 -7.13 15.68
N TYR A 82 19.54 -7.76 15.69
CA TYR A 82 19.40 -9.13 15.19
C TYR A 82 19.72 -9.22 13.69
N LEU A 83 19.18 -8.32 12.85
CA LEU A 83 19.49 -8.30 11.42
C LEU A 83 20.95 -8.06 11.13
N ASP A 84 21.62 -7.18 11.88
CA ASP A 84 23.06 -6.92 11.75
C ASP A 84 23.91 -8.15 12.07
N LYS A 85 23.48 -8.99 13.03
CA LYS A 85 24.13 -10.27 13.37
C LYS A 85 23.92 -11.36 12.31
N ILE A 86 22.70 -11.44 11.73
CA ILE A 86 22.38 -12.43 10.68
C ILE A 86 23.01 -12.05 9.34
N GLY A 87 23.07 -10.77 8.99
CA GLY A 87 23.71 -10.25 7.79
C GLY A 87 22.95 -10.49 6.49
N PRO A 88 21.66 -10.10 6.35
CA PRO A 88 21.04 -10.02 5.04
C PRO A 88 21.75 -8.99 4.16
N ASP A 89 21.66 -9.11 2.84
CA ASP A 89 22.36 -8.21 1.91
C ASP A 89 21.86 -6.78 1.96
N ALA A 90 20.58 -6.56 2.32
CA ALA A 90 20.01 -5.23 2.58
C ALA A 90 18.70 -5.31 3.37
N ILE A 91 18.30 -4.16 3.93
CA ILE A 91 16.99 -3.93 4.51
C ILE A 91 16.24 -2.86 3.70
N LEU A 92 14.94 -3.06 3.46
CA LEU A 92 14.09 -2.05 2.82
C LEU A 92 13.45 -1.18 3.89
N VAL A 93 13.69 0.13 3.86
CA VAL A 93 13.29 1.07 4.91
C VAL A 93 12.24 2.07 4.40
N GLN A 94 11.35 2.54 5.30
CA GLN A 94 10.41 3.63 5.06
C GLN A 94 10.59 4.76 6.08
N ASP A 95 10.76 4.42 7.33
CA ASP A 95 10.82 5.36 8.45
C ASP A 95 12.20 6.01 8.56
N PHE A 96 12.25 7.35 8.63
CA PHE A 96 13.52 8.08 8.78
C PHE A 96 14.21 7.78 10.12
N GLY A 97 13.45 7.38 11.16
CA GLY A 97 14.02 6.92 12.42
C GLY A 97 14.77 5.60 12.27
N VAL A 98 14.31 4.71 11.37
CA VAL A 98 15.06 3.49 11.01
C VAL A 98 16.38 3.87 10.33
N VAL A 99 16.32 4.82 9.36
CA VAL A 99 17.53 5.33 8.68
C VAL A 99 18.52 5.87 9.71
N ARG A 100 18.05 6.71 10.63
CA ARG A 100 18.91 7.31 11.68
C ARG A 100 19.53 6.27 12.62
N MET A 101 18.76 5.28 13.06
CA MET A 101 19.26 4.19 13.91
C MET A 101 20.31 3.35 13.20
N VAL A 102 20.11 3.06 11.91
CA VAL A 102 21.08 2.30 11.12
C VAL A 102 22.39 3.08 10.96
N GLN A 103 22.30 4.37 10.62
CA GLN A 103 23.47 5.24 10.50
C GLN A 103 24.29 5.28 11.81
N GLU A 104 23.62 5.33 12.95
CA GLU A 104 24.25 5.47 14.27
C GLU A 104 24.84 4.15 14.80
N PHE A 105 24.07 3.06 14.71
CA PHE A 105 24.39 1.83 15.44
C PHE A 105 24.69 0.63 14.56
N PHE A 106 24.24 0.60 13.31
CA PHE A 106 24.31 -0.58 12.44
C PHE A 106 24.85 -0.26 11.04
N PRO A 107 26.01 0.39 10.92
CA PRO A 107 26.52 0.87 9.63
C PRO A 107 26.85 -0.25 8.62
N ARG A 108 26.85 -1.51 9.04
CA ARG A 108 26.99 -2.67 8.15
C ARG A 108 25.70 -3.04 7.44
N LEU A 109 24.54 -2.65 7.97
CA LEU A 109 23.25 -2.90 7.33
C LEU A 109 23.07 -1.98 6.12
N VAL A 110 23.10 -2.54 4.94
CA VAL A 110 22.82 -1.80 3.70
C VAL A 110 21.33 -1.45 3.64
N MET A 111 21.02 -0.19 3.34
CA MET A 111 19.65 0.31 3.24
C MET A 111 19.22 0.47 1.80
N HIS A 112 18.00 -0.01 1.49
CA HIS A 112 17.24 0.30 0.27
C HIS A 112 16.00 1.10 0.65
N ALA A 113 15.73 2.23 -0.03
CA ALA A 113 14.50 2.98 0.18
C ALA A 113 13.31 2.19 -0.35
N SER A 114 12.29 1.97 0.50
CA SER A 114 11.02 1.42 0.05
C SER A 114 10.28 2.40 -0.86
N THR A 115 9.47 1.90 -1.79
CA THR A 115 8.55 2.74 -2.59
C THR A 115 7.64 3.62 -1.71
N GLN A 116 7.42 3.24 -0.45
CA GLN A 116 6.63 4.01 0.52
C GLN A 116 7.32 5.29 1.00
N MET A 117 8.61 5.49 0.73
CA MET A 117 9.29 6.79 0.91
C MET A 117 8.95 7.81 -0.17
N ASN A 118 8.12 7.42 -1.14
CA ASN A 118 7.62 8.28 -2.22
C ASN A 118 8.74 9.01 -2.99
N ALA A 119 9.82 8.29 -3.31
CA ALA A 119 10.89 8.82 -4.13
C ALA A 119 10.46 8.81 -5.61
N SER A 120 10.11 9.97 -6.13
CA SER A 120 9.55 10.16 -7.47
C SER A 120 10.37 11.10 -8.35
N SER A 121 11.52 11.60 -7.88
CA SER A 121 12.41 12.50 -8.63
C SER A 121 13.87 12.30 -8.26
N ALA A 122 14.77 12.82 -9.11
CA ALA A 122 16.21 12.77 -8.87
C ALA A 122 16.62 13.50 -7.58
N ALA A 123 15.95 14.60 -7.23
CA ALA A 123 16.22 15.33 -6.00
C ALA A 123 15.98 14.45 -4.77
N ALA A 124 14.85 13.69 -4.73
CA ALA A 124 14.57 12.75 -3.65
C ALA A 124 15.59 11.62 -3.61
N VAL A 125 15.89 10.99 -4.76
CA VAL A 125 16.86 9.89 -4.86
C VAL A 125 18.23 10.33 -4.37
N ASN A 126 18.72 11.48 -4.81
CA ASN A 126 20.03 12.01 -4.44
C ASN A 126 20.14 12.38 -2.96
N LEU A 127 19.05 12.93 -2.36
CA LEU A 127 19.04 13.17 -0.91
C LEU A 127 19.16 11.84 -0.15
N LEU A 128 18.31 10.86 -0.48
CA LEU A 128 18.33 9.55 0.19
C LEU A 128 19.67 8.84 0.03
N SER A 129 20.30 8.96 -1.15
CA SER A 129 21.64 8.41 -1.39
C SER A 129 22.71 9.07 -0.50
N LYS A 130 22.65 10.40 -0.32
CA LYS A 130 23.54 11.11 0.61
C LYS A 130 23.36 10.69 2.08
N GLU A 131 22.17 10.24 2.42
CA GLU A 131 21.83 9.69 3.73
C GLU A 131 22.19 8.19 3.88
N GLY A 132 23.02 7.64 2.99
CA GLY A 132 23.52 6.26 3.06
C GLY A 132 22.60 5.19 2.50
N ILE A 133 21.54 5.57 1.80
CA ILE A 133 20.66 4.62 1.11
C ILE A 133 21.29 4.26 -0.24
N LYS A 134 21.64 2.98 -0.40
CA LYS A 134 22.34 2.48 -1.58
C LYS A 134 21.44 2.39 -2.82
N ARG A 135 20.20 1.93 -2.64
CA ARG A 135 19.23 1.69 -3.73
C ARG A 135 17.89 2.34 -3.40
N VAL A 136 17.24 2.91 -4.39
CA VAL A 136 15.93 3.54 -4.23
C VAL A 136 14.89 2.80 -5.09
N VAL A 137 13.86 2.28 -4.42
CA VAL A 137 12.68 1.75 -5.11
C VAL A 137 11.79 2.92 -5.50
N LEU A 138 11.73 3.22 -6.78
CA LEU A 138 10.97 4.35 -7.30
C LEU A 138 9.46 4.20 -7.06
N ALA A 139 8.76 5.33 -7.01
CA ALA A 139 7.30 5.36 -6.96
C ALA A 139 6.72 4.67 -8.21
N ARG A 140 5.62 3.91 -8.03
CA ARG A 140 5.01 3.12 -9.11
C ARG A 140 4.24 3.94 -10.13
N GLU A 141 3.97 5.18 -9.76
CA GLU A 141 3.18 6.14 -10.53
C GLU A 141 4.00 6.86 -11.61
N LEU A 142 5.28 6.53 -11.76
CA LEU A 142 6.18 7.15 -12.73
C LEU A 142 5.97 6.61 -14.15
N GLN A 143 6.06 7.49 -15.12
CA GLN A 143 6.12 7.15 -16.54
C GLN A 143 7.52 6.67 -16.94
N GLY A 144 7.63 5.91 -18.03
CA GLY A 144 8.92 5.40 -18.51
C GLY A 144 9.97 6.50 -18.74
N GLU A 145 9.56 7.61 -19.36
CA GLU A 145 10.46 8.75 -19.61
C GLU A 145 10.87 9.49 -18.33
N GLU A 146 10.02 9.48 -17.31
CA GLU A 146 10.38 10.05 -16.01
C GLU A 146 11.43 9.19 -15.30
N ILE A 147 11.31 7.84 -15.40
CA ILE A 147 12.34 6.91 -14.90
C ILE A 147 13.67 7.17 -15.61
N ARG A 148 13.65 7.37 -16.94
CA ARG A 148 14.84 7.71 -17.73
C ARG A 148 15.44 9.04 -17.27
N SER A 149 14.62 10.05 -17.06
CA SER A 149 15.04 11.36 -16.54
C SER A 149 15.69 11.25 -15.16
N ILE A 150 15.11 10.46 -14.25
CA ILE A 150 15.70 10.22 -12.92
C ILE A 150 17.04 9.52 -13.07
N ARG A 151 17.16 8.48 -13.91
CA ARG A 151 18.42 7.75 -14.11
C ARG A 151 19.53 8.66 -14.63
N HIS A 152 19.22 9.57 -15.53
CA HIS A 152 20.18 10.55 -16.06
C HIS A 152 20.75 11.49 -14.99
N ASN A 153 19.99 11.78 -13.95
CA ASN A 153 20.29 12.79 -12.94
C ASN A 153 20.69 12.18 -11.57
N THR A 154 20.98 10.87 -11.51
CA THR A 154 21.46 10.20 -10.28
C THR A 154 22.46 9.10 -10.59
N ALA A 155 23.43 8.90 -9.67
CA ALA A 155 24.33 7.76 -9.67
C ALA A 155 23.86 6.60 -8.75
N SER A 156 22.78 6.80 -7.98
CA SER A 156 22.23 5.80 -7.06
C SER A 156 21.67 4.60 -7.80
N GLU A 157 21.67 3.43 -7.19
CA GLU A 157 20.95 2.27 -7.75
C GLU A 157 19.44 2.50 -7.74
N LEU A 158 18.79 2.20 -8.87
CA LEU A 158 17.34 2.33 -9.04
C LEU A 158 16.67 0.97 -9.16
N GLU A 159 15.56 0.81 -8.45
CA GLU A 159 14.71 -0.39 -8.50
C GLU A 159 13.29 0.00 -8.94
N VAL A 160 12.73 -0.75 -9.90
CA VAL A 160 11.41 -0.49 -10.48
C VAL A 160 10.53 -1.73 -10.36
N PHE A 161 9.28 -1.57 -9.93
CA PHE A 161 8.30 -2.64 -10.01
C PHE A 161 7.91 -2.91 -11.47
N VAL A 162 7.97 -4.18 -11.89
CA VAL A 162 7.68 -4.58 -13.27
C VAL A 162 6.47 -5.51 -13.39
N HIS A 163 6.00 -6.09 -12.28
CA HIS A 163 4.88 -7.03 -12.30
C HIS A 163 4.10 -7.05 -10.99
N GLY A 164 2.80 -7.29 -11.08
CA GLY A 164 1.93 -7.63 -9.96
C GLY A 164 0.96 -6.53 -9.52
N ALA A 165 0.44 -6.66 -8.31
CA ALA A 165 -0.65 -5.82 -7.81
C ALA A 165 -0.25 -4.34 -7.67
N LEU A 166 -1.13 -3.47 -8.15
CA LEU A 166 -0.99 -2.01 -8.07
C LEU A 166 -1.79 -1.42 -6.90
N CYS A 167 -1.40 -0.23 -6.48
CA CYS A 167 -2.15 0.67 -5.63
C CYS A 167 -2.77 1.78 -6.50
N VAL A 168 -3.99 2.23 -6.17
CA VAL A 168 -4.62 3.36 -6.86
C VAL A 168 -4.05 4.70 -6.38
N SER A 169 -3.67 4.75 -5.10
CA SER A 169 -3.11 5.95 -4.49
C SER A 169 -1.61 6.02 -4.69
N GLU A 170 -1.09 7.23 -4.74
CA GLU A 170 0.34 7.53 -4.74
C GLU A 170 1.05 6.79 -3.61
N SER A 171 2.25 6.29 -3.90
CA SER A 171 3.02 5.42 -3.02
C SER A 171 3.30 6.07 -1.66
N GLY A 172 2.93 5.38 -0.57
CA GLY A 172 3.13 5.87 0.80
C GLY A 172 2.10 6.90 1.30
N LEU A 173 1.17 7.38 0.46
CA LEU A 173 0.29 8.50 0.80
C LEU A 173 -1.17 8.13 1.07
N CYS A 174 -1.54 6.84 1.03
CA CYS A 174 -2.92 6.38 1.23
C CYS A 174 -3.32 6.41 2.70
N LEU A 175 -4.40 7.14 3.02
CA LEU A 175 -5.00 7.23 4.37
C LEU A 175 -6.34 6.47 4.49
N PHE A 176 -6.86 5.89 3.42
CA PHE A 176 -8.24 5.37 3.39
C PHE A 176 -8.47 4.24 4.38
N SER A 177 -7.56 3.27 4.44
CA SER A 177 -7.68 2.16 5.40
C SER A 177 -7.60 2.61 6.85
N SER A 178 -6.87 3.67 7.11
CA SER A 178 -6.77 4.32 8.43
C SER A 178 -8.07 4.99 8.80
N TYR A 179 -8.65 5.74 7.88
CA TYR A 179 -9.93 6.42 8.06
C TYR A 179 -11.06 5.43 8.35
N LEU A 180 -11.15 4.31 7.59
CA LEU A 180 -12.21 3.32 7.73
C LEU A 180 -12.16 2.49 9.02
N GLY A 181 -11.03 2.37 9.69
CA GLY A 181 -10.98 1.50 10.87
C GLY A 181 -9.63 1.44 11.57
N GLY A 182 -8.84 2.51 11.54
CA GLY A 182 -7.58 2.63 12.25
C GLY A 182 -6.49 1.66 11.78
N LYS A 183 -6.58 1.14 10.55
CA LYS A 183 -5.66 0.14 10.00
C LYS A 183 -4.73 0.77 8.97
N SER A 184 -3.69 1.46 9.44
CA SER A 184 -2.76 2.18 8.58
C SER A 184 -2.08 1.27 7.57
N ALA A 185 -2.14 1.67 6.28
CA ALA A 185 -1.39 1.04 5.20
C ALA A 185 0.12 1.19 5.41
N ASN A 186 0.56 2.34 5.94
CA ASN A 186 1.96 2.63 6.26
C ASN A 186 2.48 1.88 7.50
N ARG A 187 1.58 1.23 8.24
CA ARG A 187 1.92 0.32 9.35
C ARG A 187 1.62 -1.15 9.03
N GLY A 188 1.55 -1.50 7.75
CA GLY A 188 1.39 -2.88 7.28
C GLY A 188 -0.01 -3.47 7.40
N MET A 189 -1.04 -2.67 7.68
CA MET A 189 -2.40 -3.14 7.96
C MET A 189 -3.43 -2.77 6.89
N CYS A 190 -3.00 -2.45 5.67
CA CYS A 190 -3.90 -2.09 4.56
C CYS A 190 -5.09 -3.04 4.43
N THR A 191 -6.31 -2.49 4.39
CA THR A 191 -7.56 -3.23 4.22
C THR A 191 -8.01 -3.35 2.78
N GLN A 192 -7.20 -2.85 1.83
CA GLN A 192 -7.52 -2.80 0.41
C GLN A 192 -8.82 -2.03 0.11
N ALA A 193 -9.01 -0.85 0.71
CA ALA A 193 -10.18 -0.01 0.47
C ALA A 193 -10.41 0.25 -1.03
N CYS A 194 -9.34 0.41 -1.83
CA CYS A 194 -9.42 0.56 -3.29
C CYS A 194 -10.03 -0.66 -4.02
N ARG A 195 -10.19 -1.79 -3.33
CA ARG A 195 -10.75 -3.04 -3.87
C ARG A 195 -12.14 -3.35 -3.30
N ARG A 196 -12.81 -2.36 -2.72
CA ARG A 196 -14.16 -2.48 -2.19
C ARG A 196 -15.20 -2.05 -3.21
N TYR A 197 -16.44 -2.44 -2.97
CA TYR A 197 -17.62 -1.98 -3.68
C TYR A 197 -17.96 -0.57 -3.25
N TYR A 198 -18.26 0.29 -4.22
CA TYR A 198 -18.82 1.61 -4.01
C TYR A 198 -20.06 1.79 -4.90
N GLU A 199 -21.00 2.62 -4.44
CA GLU A 199 -22.18 3.02 -5.18
C GLU A 199 -22.01 4.46 -5.64
N THR A 200 -22.17 4.70 -6.94
CA THR A 200 -22.12 6.04 -7.57
C THR A 200 -23.24 6.15 -8.59
N GLU A 201 -23.41 7.31 -9.18
CA GLU A 201 -24.36 7.51 -10.27
C GLU A 201 -23.64 7.37 -11.62
N SER A 202 -24.30 6.71 -12.60
CA SER A 202 -23.85 6.74 -13.99
C SER A 202 -24.14 8.12 -14.61
N GLY A 203 -23.47 8.42 -15.73
CA GLY A 203 -23.77 9.64 -16.50
C GLY A 203 -25.23 9.79 -16.96
N ALA A 204 -26.03 8.73 -16.89
CA ALA A 204 -27.47 8.72 -17.12
C ALA A 204 -28.30 8.92 -15.83
N GLY A 205 -27.69 9.16 -14.67
CA GLY A 205 -28.37 9.34 -13.38
C GLY A 205 -28.84 8.06 -12.69
N ALA A 206 -28.45 6.87 -13.21
CA ALA A 206 -28.73 5.60 -12.56
C ALA A 206 -27.68 5.25 -11.51
N LYS A 207 -28.12 4.76 -10.34
CA LYS A 207 -27.21 4.28 -9.32
C LYS A 207 -26.60 2.94 -9.72
N GLU A 208 -25.29 2.88 -9.69
CA GLU A 208 -24.51 1.70 -10.04
C GLU A 208 -23.52 1.32 -8.95
N LYS A 209 -23.23 0.03 -8.85
CA LYS A 209 -22.26 -0.52 -7.89
C LYS A 209 -21.08 -1.12 -8.61
N GLY A 210 -19.87 -0.75 -8.19
CA GLY A 210 -18.65 -1.25 -8.82
C GLY A 210 -17.40 -1.10 -7.97
N TYR A 211 -16.32 -1.69 -8.46
CA TYR A 211 -14.97 -1.59 -7.86
C TYR A 211 -14.18 -0.44 -8.48
N TYR A 212 -14.74 0.75 -8.50
CA TYR A 212 -14.29 1.92 -9.28
C TYR A 212 -12.83 2.32 -9.08
N PHE A 213 -12.24 2.01 -7.94
CA PHE A 213 -10.85 2.31 -7.60
C PHE A 213 -9.93 1.09 -7.72
N SER A 214 -10.38 0.00 -8.37
CA SER A 214 -9.62 -1.24 -8.47
C SER A 214 -8.74 -1.23 -9.72
N PRO A 215 -7.41 -0.98 -9.64
CA PRO A 215 -6.56 -1.08 -10.80
C PRO A 215 -6.31 -2.54 -11.20
N ASN A 216 -6.11 -2.77 -12.50
CA ASN A 216 -5.57 -3.99 -13.05
C ASN A 216 -4.15 -4.27 -12.51
N ASP A 217 -3.59 -5.44 -12.74
CA ASP A 217 -2.24 -5.78 -12.29
C ASP A 217 -1.19 -5.30 -13.30
N LEU A 218 -0.08 -4.77 -12.79
CA LEU A 218 1.05 -4.33 -13.61
C LEU A 218 1.68 -5.52 -14.36
N GLN A 219 2.00 -5.32 -15.63
CA GLN A 219 2.84 -6.21 -16.41
C GLN A 219 3.67 -5.39 -17.41
N LEU A 220 4.97 -5.24 -17.15
CA LEU A 220 5.91 -4.49 -17.98
C LEU A 220 6.91 -5.41 -18.70
N ILE A 221 6.54 -6.66 -19.00
CA ILE A 221 7.44 -7.62 -19.62
C ILE A 221 7.93 -7.15 -21.00
N ASP A 222 7.09 -6.47 -21.75
CA ASP A 222 7.42 -5.84 -23.04
C ASP A 222 8.15 -4.50 -22.91
N ARG A 223 8.28 -3.97 -21.70
CA ARG A 223 9.05 -2.75 -21.40
C ARG A 223 10.42 -3.08 -20.76
N ILE A 224 10.73 -4.36 -20.52
CA ILE A 224 12.02 -4.79 -19.98
C ILE A 224 13.20 -4.31 -20.84
N PRO A 225 13.18 -4.42 -22.17
CA PRO A 225 14.26 -3.88 -23.00
C PRO A 225 14.49 -2.39 -22.78
N PHE A 226 13.41 -1.59 -22.76
CA PHE A 226 13.49 -0.13 -22.50
C PHE A 226 14.09 0.18 -21.13
N LEU A 227 13.63 -0.50 -20.08
CA LEU A 227 14.11 -0.29 -18.71
C LEU A 227 15.59 -0.71 -18.56
N ALA A 228 15.98 -1.80 -19.21
CA ALA A 228 17.35 -2.29 -19.21
C ALA A 228 18.30 -1.34 -19.97
N GLU A 229 17.87 -0.80 -21.13
CA GLU A 229 18.60 0.23 -21.89
C GLU A 229 18.67 1.55 -21.12
N THR A 230 17.65 1.89 -20.35
CA THR A 230 17.64 3.06 -19.47
C THR A 230 18.66 2.93 -18.35
N GLY A 231 19.10 1.71 -17.98
CA GLY A 231 20.07 1.47 -16.91
C GLY A 231 19.44 1.36 -15.54
N VAL A 232 18.22 0.82 -15.45
CA VAL A 232 17.60 0.42 -14.18
C VAL A 232 18.34 -0.79 -13.60
N ASP A 233 18.73 -0.72 -12.32
CA ASP A 233 19.61 -1.71 -11.70
C ASP A 233 18.87 -2.97 -11.23
N SER A 234 17.59 -2.85 -10.84
CA SER A 234 16.79 -3.96 -10.30
C SER A 234 15.34 -3.93 -10.76
N PHE A 235 14.84 -5.09 -11.19
CA PHE A 235 13.45 -5.32 -11.62
C PHE A 235 12.71 -6.14 -10.57
N LYS A 236 11.74 -5.50 -9.92
CA LYS A 236 11.01 -6.07 -8.78
C LYS A 236 9.66 -6.62 -9.15
N ILE A 237 9.42 -7.87 -8.77
CA ILE A 237 8.12 -8.52 -8.88
C ILE A 237 7.35 -8.33 -7.57
N GLU A 238 6.10 -7.82 -7.62
CA GLU A 238 5.19 -7.80 -6.47
C GLU A 238 4.47 -9.14 -6.34
N GLY A 239 4.37 -9.69 -5.12
CA GLY A 239 3.70 -10.97 -4.95
C GLY A 239 3.92 -11.67 -3.60
N ARG A 240 4.29 -10.98 -2.50
CA ARG A 240 4.51 -11.59 -1.18
C ARG A 240 3.28 -12.31 -0.58
N MET A 241 2.09 -12.03 -1.09
CA MET A 241 0.85 -12.73 -0.70
C MET A 241 0.38 -13.73 -1.77
N LYS A 242 1.21 -14.04 -2.74
CA LYS A 242 0.92 -14.97 -3.84
C LYS A 242 1.49 -16.36 -3.55
N SER A 243 0.98 -17.36 -4.27
CA SER A 243 1.45 -18.76 -4.16
C SER A 243 2.83 -18.96 -4.80
N ALA A 244 3.47 -20.07 -4.48
CA ALA A 244 4.77 -20.47 -5.05
C ALA A 244 4.70 -20.59 -6.58
N GLU A 245 3.60 -21.09 -7.10
CA GLU A 245 3.37 -21.27 -8.54
C GLU A 245 3.35 -19.93 -9.27
N TYR A 246 2.65 -18.93 -8.71
CA TYR A 246 2.66 -17.57 -9.25
C TYR A 246 4.08 -16.99 -9.24
N VAL A 247 4.77 -17.09 -8.10
CA VAL A 247 6.13 -16.57 -7.98
C VAL A 247 7.06 -17.25 -8.98
N GLY A 248 6.99 -18.57 -9.10
CA GLY A 248 7.81 -19.33 -10.04
C GLY A 248 7.53 -18.96 -11.49
N SER A 249 6.27 -19.00 -11.93
CA SER A 249 5.92 -18.70 -13.32
C SER A 249 6.27 -17.28 -13.75
N VAL A 250 6.04 -16.29 -12.87
CA VAL A 250 6.39 -14.90 -13.15
C VAL A 250 7.91 -14.71 -13.17
N THR A 251 8.63 -15.27 -12.21
CA THR A 251 10.11 -15.20 -12.18
C THR A 251 10.72 -15.82 -13.43
N ALA A 252 10.27 -17.03 -13.83
CA ALA A 252 10.75 -17.70 -15.05
C ALA A 252 10.54 -16.85 -16.31
N ALA A 253 9.36 -16.22 -16.45
CA ALA A 253 9.06 -15.40 -17.63
C ALA A 253 9.96 -14.15 -17.70
N TYR A 254 10.15 -13.45 -16.59
CA TYR A 254 11.03 -12.27 -16.55
C TYR A 254 12.50 -12.66 -16.70
N ARG A 255 12.95 -13.77 -16.12
CA ARG A 255 14.30 -14.31 -16.29
C ARG A 255 14.58 -14.62 -17.77
N TYR A 256 13.65 -15.32 -18.42
CA TYR A 256 13.76 -15.63 -19.84
C TYR A 256 13.92 -14.38 -20.71
N VAL A 257 13.07 -13.36 -20.49
CA VAL A 257 13.16 -12.12 -21.26
C VAL A 257 14.46 -11.37 -20.97
N LEU A 258 14.90 -11.30 -19.71
CA LEU A 258 16.16 -10.63 -19.34
C LEU A 258 17.39 -11.27 -19.97
N ASP A 259 17.39 -12.58 -20.15
CA ASP A 259 18.52 -13.32 -20.71
C ASP A 259 18.60 -13.20 -22.23
N HIS A 260 17.45 -13.18 -22.94
CA HIS A 260 17.40 -13.38 -24.39
C HIS A 260 16.94 -12.15 -25.21
N TRP A 261 16.42 -11.08 -24.61
CA TRP A 261 15.86 -9.95 -25.37
C TRP A 261 16.83 -9.26 -26.33
N ARG A 262 18.16 -9.37 -26.11
CA ARG A 262 19.17 -8.80 -27.00
C ARG A 262 19.38 -9.61 -28.28
N GLU A 263 19.04 -10.89 -28.26
CA GLU A 263 19.17 -11.81 -29.40
C GLU A 263 17.99 -11.66 -30.36
N ASP A 264 16.76 -11.70 -29.81
CA ASP A 264 15.49 -11.50 -30.53
C ASP A 264 14.50 -10.81 -29.62
N LYS A 265 14.36 -9.50 -29.74
CA LYS A 265 13.50 -8.69 -28.88
C LYS A 265 12.03 -9.08 -29.01
N GLU A 266 11.52 -9.19 -30.23
CA GLU A 266 10.08 -9.41 -30.47
C GLU A 266 9.67 -10.84 -30.12
N GLY A 267 10.40 -11.83 -30.59
CA GLY A 267 10.14 -13.23 -30.29
C GLY A 267 10.27 -13.57 -28.81
N THR A 268 11.28 -13.01 -28.14
CA THR A 268 11.52 -13.18 -26.70
C THR A 268 10.40 -12.56 -25.87
N VAL A 269 9.97 -11.32 -26.18
CA VAL A 269 8.86 -10.68 -25.49
C VAL A 269 7.55 -11.44 -25.72
N ALA A 270 7.29 -11.90 -26.95
CA ALA A 270 6.11 -12.70 -27.26
C ALA A 270 6.10 -14.04 -26.48
N ALA A 271 7.26 -14.68 -26.35
CA ALA A 271 7.42 -15.90 -25.53
C ALA A 271 7.15 -15.61 -24.06
N GLY A 272 7.74 -14.54 -23.49
CA GLY A 272 7.50 -14.12 -22.13
C GLY A 272 6.02 -13.84 -21.83
N LYS A 273 5.32 -13.15 -22.75
CA LYS A 273 3.87 -12.92 -22.63
C LYS A 273 3.07 -14.23 -22.62
N ARG A 274 3.44 -15.21 -23.44
CA ARG A 274 2.82 -16.55 -23.42
C ARG A 274 3.03 -17.25 -22.08
N MET A 275 4.24 -17.20 -21.51
CA MET A 275 4.52 -17.76 -20.19
C MET A 275 3.67 -17.13 -19.09
N LEU A 276 3.36 -15.83 -19.20
CA LEU A 276 2.51 -15.10 -18.24
C LEU A 276 1.01 -15.24 -18.51
N ALA A 277 0.57 -15.90 -19.57
CA ALA A 277 -0.84 -16.02 -19.90
C ALA A 277 -1.68 -16.68 -18.78
N THR A 278 -1.02 -17.47 -17.93
CA THR A 278 -1.64 -18.19 -16.81
C THR A 278 -1.25 -17.65 -15.42
N ASP A 279 -0.71 -16.46 -15.30
CA ASP A 279 -0.28 -15.88 -14.02
C ASP A 279 -1.45 -15.42 -13.13
N PHE A 280 -2.46 -16.16 -12.92
CA PHE A 280 -3.65 -16.00 -12.02
C PHE A 280 -3.77 -14.66 -11.30
N ALA A 281 -3.87 -13.59 -12.05
CA ALA A 281 -3.98 -12.23 -11.57
C ALA A 281 -5.15 -11.53 -12.28
N ARG A 282 -5.41 -10.29 -11.93
CA ARG A 282 -6.35 -9.41 -12.64
C ARG A 282 -5.89 -9.18 -14.09
N ALA A 283 -6.75 -8.58 -14.91
CA ALA A 283 -6.37 -8.07 -16.22
C ALA A 283 -5.07 -7.25 -16.12
N LYS A 284 -4.28 -7.24 -17.18
CA LYS A 284 -2.94 -6.61 -17.21
C LYS A 284 -3.00 -5.19 -17.71
N THR A 285 -2.09 -4.38 -17.20
CA THR A 285 -1.92 -2.98 -17.60
C THR A 285 -0.45 -2.57 -17.50
N HIS A 286 -0.06 -1.59 -18.29
CA HIS A 286 1.18 -0.82 -18.07
C HIS A 286 0.99 0.29 -17.03
N PHE A 287 -0.21 0.46 -16.50
CA PHE A 287 -0.58 1.51 -15.55
C PHE A 287 -0.20 2.89 -16.12
N LEU A 288 0.47 3.71 -15.32
CA LEU A 288 0.89 5.04 -15.74
C LEU A 288 2.17 5.07 -16.60
N PHE A 289 2.81 3.92 -16.81
CA PHE A 289 4.09 3.84 -17.53
C PHE A 289 4.03 4.45 -18.94
N ASP A 290 2.95 4.18 -19.67
CA ASP A 290 2.72 4.69 -21.03
C ASP A 290 1.80 5.93 -21.07
N GLY A 291 1.25 6.38 -19.96
CA GLY A 291 0.35 7.53 -19.87
C GLY A 291 -0.71 7.43 -18.78
N ALA A 292 -1.51 8.46 -18.60
CA ALA A 292 -2.41 8.64 -17.46
C ALA A 292 -3.90 8.34 -17.76
N ASP A 293 -4.21 7.62 -18.85
CA ASP A 293 -5.59 7.26 -19.22
C ASP A 293 -6.14 6.18 -18.25
N SER A 294 -6.94 6.61 -17.29
CA SER A 294 -7.47 5.74 -16.24
C SER A 294 -8.42 4.66 -16.75
N SER A 295 -9.06 4.83 -17.91
CA SER A 295 -9.93 3.83 -18.53
C SER A 295 -9.20 2.54 -18.91
N LYS A 296 -7.89 2.61 -19.10
CA LYS A 296 -7.03 1.48 -19.48
C LYS A 296 -6.58 0.63 -18.30
N PHE A 297 -6.73 1.10 -17.07
CA PHE A 297 -6.22 0.39 -15.91
C PHE A 297 -7.17 0.27 -14.71
N LEU A 298 -8.21 1.08 -14.62
CA LEU A 298 -9.27 0.88 -13.63
C LEU A 298 -10.27 -0.16 -14.13
N ASN A 299 -10.70 -1.06 -13.25
CA ASN A 299 -11.63 -2.13 -13.59
C ASN A 299 -12.76 -2.19 -12.57
N PRO A 300 -13.91 -1.56 -12.86
CA PRO A 300 -15.05 -1.52 -11.95
C PRO A 300 -15.72 -2.89 -11.75
N ASP A 301 -15.49 -3.85 -12.65
CA ASP A 301 -16.12 -5.17 -12.60
C ASP A 301 -15.34 -6.19 -11.74
N GLN A 302 -14.07 -5.88 -11.37
CA GLN A 302 -13.20 -6.84 -10.70
C GLN A 302 -12.56 -6.29 -9.41
N ALA A 303 -12.89 -6.90 -8.28
CA ALA A 303 -12.33 -6.54 -6.97
C ALA A 303 -10.84 -6.87 -6.83
N GLY A 304 -10.55 -8.02 -6.52
CA GLY A 304 -9.25 -8.52 -6.09
C GLY A 304 -8.84 -9.77 -6.83
N GLY A 305 -7.69 -10.35 -6.48
CA GLY A 305 -7.15 -11.58 -7.07
C GLY A 305 -8.12 -12.76 -7.02
N THR A 306 -9.15 -12.70 -7.86
CA THR A 306 -10.18 -13.74 -7.99
C THR A 306 -9.74 -14.85 -8.94
N GLY A 307 -8.57 -14.71 -9.60
CA GLY A 307 -8.13 -15.61 -10.66
C GLY A 307 -8.46 -15.08 -12.06
N ILE A 308 -8.15 -15.86 -13.10
CA ILE A 308 -8.56 -15.57 -14.48
C ILE A 308 -10.07 -15.78 -14.60
N TYR A 309 -10.77 -14.82 -15.14
CA TYR A 309 -12.20 -14.97 -15.41
C TYR A 309 -12.45 -16.01 -16.50
N LEU A 310 -13.14 -17.09 -16.13
CA LEU A 310 -13.50 -18.20 -17.01
C LEU A 310 -14.88 -18.05 -17.65
N GLY A 311 -15.62 -17.03 -17.24
CA GLY A 311 -16.97 -16.78 -17.72
C GLY A 311 -18.04 -16.92 -16.63
N LYS A 312 -19.30 -16.79 -17.06
CA LYS A 312 -20.49 -17.09 -16.23
C LYS A 312 -21.00 -18.48 -16.55
N ILE A 313 -21.58 -19.13 -15.55
CA ILE A 313 -22.31 -20.37 -15.74
C ILE A 313 -23.56 -20.07 -16.58
N ASP A 314 -23.58 -20.54 -17.81
CA ASP A 314 -24.72 -20.38 -18.73
C ASP A 314 -25.77 -21.48 -18.55
N ALA A 315 -25.29 -22.72 -18.29
CA ALA A 315 -26.16 -23.85 -18.04
C ALA A 315 -25.53 -24.81 -17.01
N VAL A 316 -26.39 -25.53 -16.30
CA VAL A 316 -25.99 -26.59 -15.37
C VAL A 316 -26.68 -27.91 -15.74
N ARG A 317 -25.97 -29.01 -15.59
CA ARG A 317 -26.46 -30.38 -15.86
C ARG A 317 -26.05 -31.29 -14.71
N THR A 318 -26.91 -32.22 -14.36
CA THR A 318 -26.68 -33.16 -13.28
C THR A 318 -26.64 -34.57 -13.89
N GLU A 319 -25.59 -35.32 -13.55
CA GLU A 319 -25.45 -36.71 -13.98
C GLU A 319 -25.23 -37.66 -12.81
N LYS A 320 -25.78 -38.86 -12.87
CA LYS A 320 -25.44 -39.92 -11.92
C LYS A 320 -23.99 -40.36 -12.21
N ALA A 321 -23.16 -40.47 -11.18
CA ALA A 321 -21.81 -41.00 -11.33
C ALA A 321 -21.89 -42.43 -11.80
N ALA A 322 -21.23 -42.75 -12.92
CA ALA A 322 -21.08 -44.13 -13.37
C ALA A 322 -20.32 -44.89 -12.27
N GLU A 323 -20.87 -46.04 -11.86
CA GLU A 323 -20.19 -46.99 -10.98
C GLU A 323 -18.83 -47.37 -11.60
N ARG A 324 -17.74 -47.03 -10.95
CA ARG A 324 -16.43 -47.59 -11.28
C ARG A 324 -16.48 -49.05 -10.93
N SER A 325 -16.50 -49.92 -11.96
CA SER A 325 -16.31 -51.37 -11.79
C SER A 325 -14.98 -51.62 -11.07
N ALA A 326 -15.08 -52.10 -9.86
CA ALA A 326 -13.99 -52.65 -9.10
C ALA A 326 -13.61 -54.02 -9.73
N LYS A 327 -12.67 -54.01 -10.69
CA LYS A 327 -11.94 -55.23 -11.14
C LYS A 327 -10.61 -54.83 -11.75
N ALA A 328 -9.59 -54.98 -10.98
CA ALA A 328 -8.16 -55.24 -11.24
C ALA A 328 -7.36 -54.61 -10.07
N GLU A 329 -6.64 -55.19 -9.25
CA GLU A 329 -5.86 -56.42 -9.20
C GLU A 329 -5.36 -56.58 -7.78
N LEU A 330 -5.72 -57.67 -7.17
CA LEU A 330 -5.01 -58.24 -6.03
C LEU A 330 -3.84 -59.03 -6.58
N SER A 331 -2.62 -58.51 -6.52
CA SER A 331 -1.43 -59.36 -6.47
C SER A 331 -0.22 -58.55 -6.03
N GLY A 332 0.44 -58.97 -4.97
CA GLY A 332 1.83 -58.64 -4.68
C GLY A 332 2.11 -58.14 -3.25
N ALA A 333 2.17 -59.12 -2.32
CA ALA A 333 3.13 -59.31 -1.22
C ALA A 333 3.50 -58.09 -0.35
N ALA A 334 3.08 -58.04 0.91
CA ALA A 334 3.81 -58.50 2.11
C ALA A 334 5.28 -58.02 2.21
N ASP A 335 5.59 -57.10 3.12
CA ASP A 335 6.24 -57.43 4.38
C ASP A 335 6.62 -56.18 5.20
N ALA A 336 6.36 -56.31 6.50
CA ALA A 336 7.10 -55.92 7.68
C ALA A 336 7.41 -54.45 8.02
N GLY A 337 6.99 -54.08 9.20
CA GLY A 337 7.82 -53.39 10.16
C GLY A 337 7.21 -52.22 10.90
N SER A 338 6.57 -52.52 12.00
CA SER A 338 6.34 -51.78 13.24
C SER A 338 7.32 -50.63 13.53
N ASP A 339 6.91 -49.50 14.04
CA ASP A 339 6.82 -49.13 15.45
C ASP A 339 6.55 -47.64 15.67
N ASN A 340 5.56 -47.41 16.46
CA ASN A 340 5.34 -46.42 17.53
C ASN A 340 6.19 -45.16 17.63
N ALA A 341 5.55 -44.00 17.70
CA ALA A 341 5.43 -43.20 18.91
C ALA A 341 4.80 -41.84 18.63
N GLY A 342 3.73 -41.55 19.35
CA GLY A 342 2.99 -40.32 19.29
C GLY A 342 3.72 -39.14 19.93
N VAL A 343 3.37 -37.97 19.48
CA VAL A 343 3.30 -36.73 20.30
C VAL A 343 2.18 -35.86 19.77
N SER A 344 1.33 -35.46 20.66
CA SER A 344 0.20 -34.56 20.56
C SER A 344 0.60 -33.17 20.06
N ALA A 345 -0.17 -32.60 19.14
CA ALA A 345 -0.20 -31.17 18.90
C ALA A 345 -1.66 -30.69 18.92
N THR A 346 -1.94 -29.87 19.89
CA THR A 346 -3.17 -29.13 20.09
C THR A 346 -3.31 -27.98 19.11
N GLY A 347 -4.44 -27.95 18.41
CA GLY A 347 -5.28 -26.79 18.22
C GLY A 347 -4.91 -25.71 17.23
N LEU A 348 -5.59 -25.73 16.08
CA LEU A 348 -6.15 -24.52 15.46
C LEU A 348 -7.27 -24.92 14.49
N SER A 349 -8.42 -24.35 14.75
CA SER A 349 -9.69 -24.53 14.08
C SER A 349 -9.61 -24.35 12.57
N GLY A 350 -9.83 -25.44 11.85
CA GLY A 350 -10.08 -25.47 10.42
C GLY A 350 -11.57 -25.70 10.17
N SER A 351 -12.06 -25.05 9.15
CA SER A 351 -13.39 -25.26 8.60
C SER A 351 -13.51 -26.66 7.97
N ALA A 352 -14.48 -27.36 8.44
CA ALA A 352 -15.15 -28.59 7.99
C ALA A 352 -14.71 -29.21 6.66
N LEU A 353 -14.06 -30.36 6.78
CA LEU A 353 -14.13 -31.46 5.81
C LEU A 353 -15.46 -32.19 6.05
N ALA A 354 -16.38 -32.10 5.11
CA ALA A 354 -17.62 -32.85 5.12
C ALA A 354 -17.35 -34.34 4.89
N GLY A 355 -17.94 -35.14 5.75
CA GLY A 355 -17.73 -36.53 5.94
C GLY A 355 -18.04 -37.45 4.75
N THR A 356 -17.40 -38.57 4.80
CA THR A 356 -17.70 -39.81 4.08
C THR A 356 -19.03 -40.39 4.60
N GLY A 357 -20.10 -40.22 3.82
CA GLY A 357 -21.33 -40.97 3.97
C GLY A 357 -21.45 -42.00 2.87
N SER A 358 -21.55 -43.23 3.25
CA SER A 358 -21.78 -44.42 2.41
C SER A 358 -23.16 -44.41 1.75
N GLY A 359 -23.24 -44.68 0.43
CA GLY A 359 -24.36 -45.37 -0.21
C GLY A 359 -25.56 -44.49 -0.62
N SER A 360 -25.46 -43.91 -1.82
CA SER A 360 -26.47 -43.79 -2.88
C SER A 360 -25.81 -43.01 -4.01
N GLY A 361 -25.97 -43.41 -5.28
CA GLY A 361 -25.23 -42.98 -6.44
C GLY A 361 -24.92 -41.49 -6.45
N ALA A 362 -23.65 -41.11 -6.26
CA ALA A 362 -23.20 -39.74 -6.16
C ALA A 362 -23.54 -38.97 -7.44
N VAL A 363 -24.40 -37.97 -7.28
CA VAL A 363 -24.83 -37.08 -8.38
C VAL A 363 -23.75 -36.02 -8.60
N GLN A 364 -23.13 -35.99 -9.79
CA GLN A 364 -22.15 -34.98 -10.12
C GLN A 364 -22.76 -33.89 -11.02
N LYS A 365 -22.50 -32.62 -10.64
CA LYS A 365 -22.99 -31.46 -11.37
C LYS A 365 -21.93 -30.94 -12.33
N PHE A 366 -22.35 -30.57 -13.53
CA PHE A 366 -21.53 -29.98 -14.56
C PHE A 366 -22.06 -28.61 -14.94
N ALA A 367 -21.17 -27.70 -15.32
CA ALA A 367 -21.51 -26.37 -15.79
C ALA A 367 -20.85 -26.09 -17.15
N LEU A 368 -21.62 -25.44 -18.03
CA LEU A 368 -21.13 -24.79 -19.24
C LEU A 368 -20.78 -23.36 -18.94
N LEU A 369 -19.57 -22.94 -19.28
CA LEU A 369 -19.09 -21.58 -19.09
C LEU A 369 -19.17 -20.79 -20.39
N LYS A 370 -19.54 -19.51 -20.32
CA LYS A 370 -19.48 -18.57 -21.46
C LYS A 370 -18.83 -17.25 -21.06
N GLY A 371 -18.01 -16.69 -21.96
CA GLY A 371 -17.42 -15.36 -21.84
C GLY A 371 -15.99 -15.31 -21.32
N GLY A 372 -15.33 -16.46 -21.12
CA GLY A 372 -13.91 -16.56 -20.77
C GLY A 372 -13.02 -16.89 -21.96
N SER A 373 -11.71 -16.75 -21.76
CA SER A 373 -10.66 -17.00 -22.77
C SER A 373 -9.85 -18.28 -22.52
N TYR A 374 -10.18 -19.06 -21.48
CA TYR A 374 -9.48 -20.29 -21.11
C TYR A 374 -10.47 -21.41 -20.86
N ASP A 375 -10.22 -22.58 -21.42
CA ASP A 375 -11.00 -23.81 -21.21
C ASP A 375 -10.38 -24.63 -20.06
N PRO A 376 -11.07 -24.75 -18.90
CA PRO A 376 -10.54 -25.48 -17.76
C PRO A 376 -10.35 -26.98 -18.03
N GLU A 377 -9.29 -27.54 -17.43
CA GLU A 377 -8.97 -28.94 -17.49
C GLU A 377 -9.26 -29.66 -16.16
N SER A 378 -9.34 -31.01 -16.22
CA SER A 378 -9.42 -31.83 -15.00
C SER A 378 -8.15 -31.66 -14.15
N GLY A 379 -8.33 -31.27 -12.89
CA GLY A 379 -7.24 -30.98 -11.95
C GLY A 379 -7.02 -29.47 -11.71
N ASP A 380 -7.61 -28.61 -12.53
CA ASP A 380 -7.59 -27.16 -12.32
C ASP A 380 -8.38 -26.77 -11.07
N SER A 381 -7.90 -25.74 -10.38
CA SER A 381 -8.60 -25.14 -9.23
C SER A 381 -9.35 -23.91 -9.65
N ILE A 382 -10.65 -23.85 -9.39
CA ILE A 382 -11.52 -22.73 -9.73
C ILE A 382 -12.15 -22.11 -8.48
N ARG A 383 -12.61 -20.87 -8.61
CA ARG A 383 -13.44 -20.18 -7.61
C ARG A 383 -14.73 -19.73 -8.26
N ILE A 384 -15.83 -20.06 -7.62
CA ILE A 384 -17.18 -19.69 -8.07
C ILE A 384 -17.66 -18.57 -7.14
N HIS A 385 -18.05 -17.43 -7.71
CA HIS A 385 -18.70 -16.32 -7.03
C HIS A 385 -20.19 -16.40 -7.32
N LYS A 386 -20.98 -16.42 -6.27
CA LYS A 386 -22.43 -16.40 -6.39
C LYS A 386 -22.92 -15.11 -7.02
N LYS A 387 -23.90 -15.19 -7.90
CA LYS A 387 -24.47 -14.04 -8.64
C LYS A 387 -25.07 -12.96 -7.74
N ASP A 388 -25.46 -13.32 -6.53
CA ASP A 388 -26.05 -12.44 -5.49
C ASP A 388 -25.01 -11.96 -4.47
N ASP A 389 -23.72 -12.22 -4.70
CA ASP A 389 -22.57 -11.96 -3.80
C ASP A 389 -22.73 -12.62 -2.41
N SER A 390 -23.60 -13.62 -2.26
CA SER A 390 -23.84 -14.35 -1.00
C SER A 390 -22.65 -15.21 -0.57
N GLY A 391 -21.70 -15.52 -1.47
CA GLY A 391 -20.55 -16.33 -1.13
C GLY A 391 -19.60 -16.64 -2.28
N ARG A 392 -18.47 -17.24 -1.90
CA ARG A 392 -17.39 -17.67 -2.81
C ARG A 392 -16.97 -19.07 -2.44
N VAL A 393 -16.98 -19.99 -3.41
CA VAL A 393 -16.62 -21.40 -3.22
C VAL A 393 -15.41 -21.74 -4.08
N SER A 394 -14.35 -22.28 -3.46
CA SER A 394 -13.21 -22.84 -4.21
C SER A 394 -13.45 -24.32 -4.47
N TYR A 395 -13.17 -24.76 -5.70
CA TYR A 395 -13.43 -26.12 -6.14
C TYR A 395 -12.34 -26.61 -7.09
N LYS A 396 -11.94 -27.87 -6.97
CA LYS A 396 -11.01 -28.51 -7.91
C LYS A 396 -11.82 -29.25 -8.97
N VAL A 397 -11.65 -28.89 -10.23
CA VAL A 397 -12.31 -29.53 -11.37
C VAL A 397 -11.93 -31.01 -11.40
N GLN A 398 -12.88 -31.87 -11.13
CA GLN A 398 -12.66 -33.33 -11.08
C GLN A 398 -12.66 -33.95 -12.47
N SER A 399 -13.54 -33.44 -13.34
CA SER A 399 -13.68 -33.96 -14.70
C SER A 399 -14.20 -32.90 -15.66
N VAL A 400 -13.84 -33.05 -16.93
CA VAL A 400 -14.36 -32.26 -18.04
C VAL A 400 -15.00 -33.24 -19.02
N LYS A 401 -16.25 -32.90 -19.43
CA LYS A 401 -17.00 -33.71 -20.42
C LYS A 401 -17.35 -32.84 -21.61
N LYS A 402 -17.40 -33.47 -22.78
CA LYS A 402 -17.87 -32.83 -24.01
C LYS A 402 -19.27 -33.33 -24.34
N PHE A 403 -20.19 -32.39 -24.58
CA PHE A 403 -21.56 -32.68 -24.99
C PHE A 403 -21.84 -31.93 -26.28
N ALA A 404 -22.55 -32.58 -27.21
CA ALA A 404 -23.08 -31.94 -28.40
C ALA A 404 -24.22 -30.97 -28.00
N ASN A 405 -24.21 -29.76 -28.54
CA ASN A 405 -25.34 -28.81 -28.40
C ASN A 405 -26.39 -29.05 -29.49
N ALA A 406 -27.47 -28.27 -29.47
CA ALA A 406 -28.57 -28.37 -30.45
C ALA A 406 -28.15 -28.12 -31.92
N LYS A 407 -26.91 -27.66 -32.16
CA LYS A 407 -26.29 -27.45 -33.49
C LYS A 407 -25.17 -28.43 -33.78
N ASP A 408 -25.12 -29.54 -33.06
CA ASP A 408 -24.12 -30.62 -33.15
C ASP A 408 -22.66 -30.17 -32.90
N ARG A 409 -22.44 -29.03 -32.21
CA ARG A 409 -21.13 -28.56 -31.82
C ARG A 409 -20.81 -29.08 -30.41
N GLN A 410 -19.58 -29.59 -30.26
CA GLN A 410 -19.08 -30.06 -28.98
C GLN A 410 -18.80 -28.88 -28.04
N GLU A 411 -19.43 -28.92 -26.87
CA GLU A 411 -19.23 -27.91 -25.77
C GLU A 411 -18.55 -28.60 -24.59
N SER A 412 -17.56 -27.91 -23.99
CA SER A 412 -16.85 -28.41 -22.83
C SER A 412 -17.60 -28.03 -21.54
N TRP A 413 -17.93 -29.01 -20.74
CA TRP A 413 -18.62 -28.88 -19.46
C TRP A 413 -17.70 -29.32 -18.33
N ILE A 414 -17.50 -28.48 -17.34
CA ILE A 414 -16.66 -28.75 -16.18
C ILE A 414 -17.48 -29.21 -14.98
N SER A 415 -16.92 -30.13 -14.17
CA SER A 415 -17.53 -30.47 -12.90
C SER A 415 -17.49 -29.26 -11.94
N VAL A 416 -18.60 -29.06 -11.20
CA VAL A 416 -18.76 -27.96 -10.24
C VAL A 416 -19.43 -28.47 -8.97
N PRO A 417 -19.32 -27.74 -7.83
CA PRO A 417 -20.00 -28.12 -6.58
C PRO A 417 -21.54 -28.06 -6.77
N ALA A 418 -22.23 -28.79 -5.90
CA ALA A 418 -23.68 -28.98 -5.99
C ALA A 418 -24.49 -27.67 -5.92
N ASP A 419 -23.98 -26.68 -5.20
CA ASP A 419 -24.59 -25.37 -5.00
C ASP A 419 -24.35 -24.36 -6.13
N ALA A 420 -23.53 -24.70 -7.14
CA ALA A 420 -23.28 -23.84 -8.30
C ALA A 420 -24.55 -23.63 -9.13
N SER A 421 -24.80 -22.42 -9.60
CA SER A 421 -26.04 -22.02 -10.28
C SER A 421 -25.79 -21.20 -11.54
N ARG A 422 -26.76 -21.15 -12.45
CA ARG A 422 -26.72 -20.28 -13.63
C ARG A 422 -26.56 -18.82 -13.22
N GLY A 423 -25.61 -18.13 -13.87
CA GLY A 423 -25.29 -16.73 -13.59
C GLY A 423 -24.15 -16.55 -12.61
N ASP A 424 -23.70 -17.58 -11.88
CA ASP A 424 -22.52 -17.53 -11.05
C ASP A 424 -21.27 -17.26 -11.92
N SER A 425 -20.35 -16.44 -11.42
CA SER A 425 -19.08 -16.13 -12.10
C SER A 425 -18.00 -17.09 -11.70
N VAL A 426 -17.24 -17.63 -12.66
CA VAL A 426 -16.19 -18.62 -12.43
C VAL A 426 -14.82 -18.06 -12.76
N TYR A 427 -13.89 -18.31 -11.88
CA TYR A 427 -12.50 -17.86 -11.99
C TYR A 427 -11.52 -19.01 -11.80
N LEU A 428 -10.50 -19.08 -12.63
CA LEU A 428 -9.40 -20.03 -12.49
C LEU A 428 -8.42 -19.54 -11.42
N LEU A 429 -8.13 -20.38 -10.44
CA LEU A 429 -7.16 -20.09 -9.38
C LEU A 429 -5.80 -20.69 -9.66
N GLN A 430 -5.75 -21.86 -10.30
CA GLN A 430 -4.54 -22.62 -10.54
C GLN A 430 -4.79 -23.67 -11.64
N THR A 431 -3.86 -23.84 -12.59
CA THR A 431 -3.91 -24.97 -13.52
C THR A 431 -3.18 -26.18 -12.94
N LYS A 432 -3.54 -27.36 -13.42
CA LYS A 432 -2.82 -28.61 -13.10
C LYS A 432 -1.34 -28.52 -13.51
N SER A 433 -1.04 -27.91 -14.64
CA SER A 433 0.31 -27.77 -15.19
C SER A 433 1.22 -26.87 -14.34
N MET A 434 0.66 -26.00 -13.50
CA MET A 434 1.44 -25.12 -12.63
C MET A 434 1.97 -25.81 -11.36
N THR A 435 1.57 -27.05 -11.08
CA THR A 435 2.00 -27.78 -9.87
C THR A 435 3.45 -28.29 -10.07
N LYS A 436 4.40 -27.36 -10.13
CA LYS A 436 5.84 -27.69 -10.17
C LYS A 436 6.36 -27.87 -8.75
N ARG A 437 7.12 -28.91 -8.50
CA ARG A 437 7.82 -29.10 -7.22
C ARG A 437 9.20 -28.49 -7.32
N TYR A 438 9.50 -27.56 -6.44
CA TYR A 438 10.81 -26.93 -6.36
C TYR A 438 11.68 -27.63 -5.31
N LYS A 439 13.00 -27.60 -5.52
CA LYS A 439 13.95 -28.06 -4.53
C LYS A 439 13.91 -27.14 -3.31
N ARG A 440 13.80 -27.72 -2.14
CA ARG A 440 13.80 -26.98 -0.88
C ARG A 440 15.12 -26.23 -0.69
N VAL A 441 15.04 -24.93 -0.45
CA VAL A 441 16.19 -24.05 -0.20
C VAL A 441 16.63 -24.12 1.26
N LEU A 442 15.69 -24.06 2.20
CA LEU A 442 15.98 -24.13 3.62
C LEU A 442 16.55 -25.49 4.04
N ALA A 443 17.38 -25.47 5.08
CA ALA A 443 17.85 -26.70 5.73
C ALA A 443 16.67 -27.58 6.18
N SER A 444 16.84 -28.89 6.12
CA SER A 444 15.83 -29.87 6.56
C SER A 444 15.59 -29.79 8.07
N ASP A 445 16.65 -29.60 8.84
CA ASP A 445 16.61 -29.37 10.29
C ASP A 445 16.83 -27.89 10.59
N LEU A 446 15.81 -27.26 11.18
CA LEU A 446 15.84 -25.87 11.61
C LEU A 446 16.22 -25.69 13.10
N SER A 447 16.44 -26.78 13.84
CA SER A 447 16.73 -26.74 15.27
C SER A 447 18.10 -26.11 15.60
N GLN A 448 19.03 -26.16 14.64
CA GLN A 448 20.35 -25.53 14.74
C GLN A 448 20.31 -24.00 14.63
N PHE A 449 19.26 -23.42 14.06
CA PHE A 449 19.05 -21.99 13.87
C PHE A 449 18.26 -21.41 15.05
N ARG A 450 18.95 -20.79 16.00
CA ARG A 450 18.36 -20.38 17.28
C ARG A 450 18.47 -18.92 17.58
N LEU A 451 19.17 -18.13 16.74
CA LEU A 451 19.34 -16.71 16.98
C LEU A 451 17.99 -15.99 16.96
N GLN A 452 17.79 -15.13 17.92
CA GLN A 452 16.57 -14.32 18.10
C GLN A 452 17.01 -12.91 18.52
N PRO A 453 16.14 -11.90 18.39
CA PRO A 453 16.40 -10.59 18.95
C PRO A 453 16.74 -10.70 20.44
N GLY A 454 17.83 -10.04 20.83
CA GLY A 454 18.31 -10.04 22.22
C GLY A 454 17.51 -9.09 23.12
N GLY A 455 18.05 -8.87 24.32
CA GLY A 455 17.51 -7.95 25.32
C GLY A 455 18.22 -6.58 25.33
N GLU A 456 18.96 -6.23 24.27
CA GLU A 456 19.70 -4.98 24.19
C GLU A 456 18.78 -3.78 24.39
N ARG A 457 19.25 -2.79 25.15
CA ARG A 457 18.52 -1.54 25.39
C ARG A 457 18.90 -0.50 24.34
N LEU A 458 17.90 0.21 23.83
CA LEU A 458 18.13 1.35 22.96
C LEU A 458 18.85 2.45 23.77
N PRO A 459 19.98 3.00 23.27
CA PRO A 459 20.61 4.17 23.86
C PRO A 459 19.65 5.37 23.91
N VAL A 460 19.82 6.20 24.93
CA VAL A 460 19.03 7.43 25.06
C VAL A 460 19.46 8.40 23.95
N LEU A 461 18.48 8.96 23.25
CA LEU A 461 18.70 10.02 22.27
C LEU A 461 18.23 11.35 22.86
N ASP A 462 19.17 12.25 23.09
CA ASP A 462 18.91 13.63 23.47
C ASP A 462 18.80 14.50 22.22
N LEU A 463 17.61 15.08 22.02
CA LEU A 463 17.37 16.02 20.93
C LEU A 463 17.90 17.40 21.30
N THR A 464 18.44 18.12 20.33
CA THR A 464 18.92 19.50 20.51
C THR A 464 17.80 20.41 21.02
N PRO A 465 18.01 21.23 22.06
CA PRO A 465 17.01 22.21 22.50
C PRO A 465 16.66 23.18 21.38
N LEU A 466 15.37 23.57 21.30
CA LEU A 466 14.93 24.56 20.32
C LEU A 466 15.54 25.94 20.60
N GLN A 467 16.04 26.57 19.55
CA GLN A 467 16.56 27.92 19.60
C GLN A 467 15.43 28.97 19.57
N LYS A 468 15.70 30.19 20.05
CA LYS A 468 14.73 31.29 20.03
C LYS A 468 14.27 31.64 18.60
N GLU A 469 15.16 31.54 17.62
CA GLU A 469 14.90 31.74 16.20
C GLU A 469 13.82 30.78 15.68
N THR A 470 13.91 29.50 16.05
CA THR A 470 12.92 28.47 15.71
C THR A 470 11.55 28.85 16.30
N LEU A 471 11.51 29.22 17.57
CA LEU A 471 10.27 29.64 18.26
C LEU A 471 9.65 30.88 17.63
N SER A 472 10.45 31.80 17.08
CA SER A 472 9.97 33.06 16.47
C SER A 472 9.25 32.81 15.13
N PHE A 473 9.73 31.91 14.29
CA PHE A 473 9.04 31.61 13.03
C PHE A 473 7.90 30.59 13.22
N PHE A 474 7.96 29.77 14.28
CA PHE A 474 6.99 28.75 14.63
C PHE A 474 6.31 29.07 15.97
N PRO A 475 5.54 30.21 16.09
CA PRO A 475 4.94 30.65 17.34
C PRO A 475 3.83 29.71 17.80
N GLU A 476 3.52 29.81 19.11
CA GLU A 476 2.39 29.08 19.69
C GLU A 476 1.05 29.64 19.20
N GLY A 477 0.06 28.78 19.04
CA GLY A 477 -1.29 29.16 18.66
C GLY A 477 -1.88 28.32 17.54
N THR A 478 -2.89 28.86 16.88
CA THR A 478 -3.63 28.18 15.81
C THR A 478 -3.11 28.61 14.44
N TYR A 479 -2.80 27.62 13.62
CA TYR A 479 -2.44 27.73 12.21
C TYR A 479 -3.63 27.34 11.36
N ILE A 480 -3.86 28.04 10.24
CA ILE A 480 -4.91 27.67 9.30
C ILE A 480 -4.29 27.40 7.93
N GLN A 481 -4.57 26.22 7.37
CA GLN A 481 -4.14 25.83 6.03
C GLN A 481 -5.30 25.93 5.05
N VAL A 482 -5.03 26.45 3.85
CA VAL A 482 -5.99 26.63 2.77
C VAL A 482 -5.36 26.32 1.40
N SER A 483 -6.19 26.21 0.34
CA SER A 483 -5.70 25.89 -1.01
C SER A 483 -5.68 27.07 -1.98
N THR A 484 -6.27 28.22 -1.65
CA THR A 484 -6.33 29.39 -2.57
C THR A 484 -6.05 30.69 -1.84
N VAL A 485 -5.66 31.72 -2.61
CA VAL A 485 -5.49 33.08 -2.06
C VAL A 485 -6.83 33.67 -1.60
N SER A 486 -7.93 33.34 -2.29
CA SER A 486 -9.28 33.75 -1.86
C SER A 486 -9.64 33.20 -0.50
N ASP A 487 -9.26 31.95 -0.20
CA ASP A 487 -9.50 31.33 1.09
C ASP A 487 -8.71 32.01 2.22
N LEU A 488 -7.50 32.55 1.93
CA LEU A 488 -6.77 33.36 2.92
C LEU A 488 -7.58 34.58 3.39
N TYR A 489 -8.27 35.26 2.47
CA TYR A 489 -9.15 36.36 2.83
C TYR A 489 -10.36 35.90 3.65
N ALA A 490 -10.87 34.71 3.41
CA ALA A 490 -11.99 34.16 4.16
C ALA A 490 -11.61 33.84 5.61
N VAL A 491 -10.38 33.34 5.85
CA VAL A 491 -9.92 32.93 7.19
C VAL A 491 -9.13 34.01 7.94
N ALA A 492 -8.68 35.06 7.27
CA ALA A 492 -7.89 36.13 7.90
C ALA A 492 -8.59 36.82 9.14
N PRO A 493 -9.92 37.00 9.13
CA PRO A 493 -10.62 37.58 10.30
C PRO A 493 -10.52 36.75 11.60
N GLU A 494 -10.13 35.47 11.50
CA GLU A 494 -9.94 34.61 12.69
C GLU A 494 -8.56 34.75 13.34
N HIS A 495 -7.71 35.64 12.81
CA HIS A 495 -6.39 35.99 13.33
C HIS A 495 -5.50 34.78 13.69
N PRO A 496 -5.29 33.79 12.79
CA PRO A 496 -4.35 32.70 13.09
C PRO A 496 -2.93 33.26 13.27
N VAL A 497 -2.12 32.58 14.07
CA VAL A 497 -0.72 33.03 14.30
C VAL A 497 0.11 32.93 13.01
N ARG A 498 -0.22 32.00 12.12
CA ARG A 498 0.34 31.84 10.80
C ARG A 498 -0.71 31.25 9.83
N PHE A 499 -0.54 31.53 8.56
CA PHE A 499 -1.26 30.90 7.47
C PHE A 499 -0.37 29.86 6.79
N ILE A 500 -0.98 28.80 6.28
CA ILE A 500 -0.34 27.85 5.39
C ILE A 500 -1.16 27.82 4.10
N ILE A 501 -0.51 27.96 2.94
CA ILE A 501 -1.17 27.87 1.65
C ILE A 501 -0.53 26.75 0.81
N GLU A 502 -1.35 25.88 0.23
CA GLU A 502 -0.86 24.85 -0.67
C GLU A 502 -0.36 25.48 -1.98
N LEU A 503 0.82 25.10 -2.42
CA LEU A 503 1.34 25.44 -3.75
C LEU A 503 0.76 24.47 -4.77
N ASN A 504 -0.27 24.90 -5.45
CA ASN A 504 -0.95 24.20 -6.53
C ASN A 504 -1.00 25.10 -7.78
N THR A 505 -1.56 24.61 -8.89
CA THR A 505 -1.65 25.35 -10.15
C THR A 505 -2.34 26.71 -9.99
N GLU A 506 -3.39 26.82 -9.17
CA GLU A 506 -4.14 28.07 -8.93
C GLU A 506 -3.33 29.05 -8.08
N THR A 507 -2.78 28.62 -6.95
CA THR A 507 -1.99 29.49 -6.07
C THR A 507 -0.71 29.96 -6.71
N ARG A 508 -0.08 29.09 -7.52
CA ARG A 508 1.08 29.47 -8.36
C ARG A 508 0.73 30.66 -9.26
N ARG A 509 -0.38 30.55 -9.99
CA ARG A 509 -0.87 31.64 -10.86
C ARG A 509 -1.15 32.89 -10.08
N SER A 510 -1.82 32.81 -8.95
CA SER A 510 -2.15 33.98 -8.11
C SER A 510 -0.91 34.65 -7.51
N LEU A 511 0.03 33.87 -6.95
CA LEU A 511 1.19 34.41 -6.23
C LEU A 511 2.33 34.86 -7.15
N ILE A 512 2.63 34.08 -8.20
CA ILE A 512 3.79 34.31 -9.08
C ILE A 512 3.38 35.16 -10.29
N ASP A 513 2.37 34.72 -11.06
CA ASP A 513 2.03 35.35 -12.32
C ASP A 513 1.29 36.68 -12.09
N LYS A 514 0.23 36.67 -11.26
CA LYS A 514 -0.59 37.85 -11.00
C LYS A 514 -0.07 38.72 -9.84
N LYS A 515 0.76 38.17 -8.95
CA LYS A 515 1.27 38.83 -7.75
C LYS A 515 0.15 39.42 -6.90
N GLU A 516 -0.92 38.62 -6.72
CA GLU A 516 -2.10 39.05 -5.96
C GLU A 516 -1.72 39.48 -4.53
N ALA A 517 -2.39 40.51 -4.02
CA ALA A 517 -2.21 40.96 -2.65
C ALA A 517 -2.64 39.87 -1.67
N LEU A 518 -2.06 39.85 -0.48
CA LEU A 518 -2.42 38.94 0.60
C LEU A 518 -3.04 39.73 1.77
N PRO A 519 -3.95 39.12 2.56
CA PRO A 519 -4.54 39.76 3.72
C PRO A 519 -3.56 39.89 4.91
N CYS A 520 -2.31 39.47 4.75
CA CYS A 520 -1.28 39.40 5.78
C CYS A 520 0.13 39.58 5.19
N GLY A 521 1.11 39.80 6.05
CA GLY A 521 2.50 39.87 5.64
C GLY A 521 3.05 38.53 5.16
N LYS A 522 3.89 38.49 4.12
CA LYS A 522 4.46 37.27 3.53
C LYS A 522 5.21 36.40 4.55
N LYS A 523 5.83 37.01 5.57
CA LYS A 523 6.47 36.28 6.69
C LYS A 523 5.45 35.59 7.64
N GLN A 524 4.16 35.80 7.47
CA GLN A 524 3.11 35.10 8.18
C GLN A 524 2.56 33.90 7.40
N VAL A 525 3.03 33.69 6.17
CA VAL A 525 2.54 32.64 5.26
C VAL A 525 3.60 31.58 5.05
N PHE A 526 3.25 30.34 5.30
CA PHE A 526 4.00 29.16 4.89
C PHE A 526 3.47 28.63 3.55
N ILE A 527 4.37 28.32 2.63
CA ILE A 527 4.02 27.65 1.37
C ILE A 527 4.15 26.13 1.60
N SER A 528 3.05 25.41 1.48
CA SER A 528 3.02 23.94 1.63
C SER A 528 3.16 23.27 0.27
N LEU A 529 4.13 22.36 0.16
CA LEU A 529 4.46 21.67 -1.07
C LEU A 529 3.73 20.32 -1.15
N ASP A 530 3.21 19.99 -2.35
CA ASP A 530 2.51 18.72 -2.58
C ASP A 530 3.45 17.52 -2.37
N PRO A 531 3.05 16.46 -1.65
CA PRO A 531 3.94 15.35 -1.30
C PRO A 531 4.38 14.51 -2.50
N PHE A 532 3.77 14.60 -3.68
CA PHE A 532 4.20 13.89 -4.88
C PHE A 532 4.98 14.82 -5.83
N CYS A 533 6.26 14.51 -6.07
CA CYS A 533 7.17 15.38 -6.80
C CYS A 533 7.91 14.64 -7.93
N PRO A 534 7.24 14.31 -9.07
CA PRO A 534 7.87 13.69 -10.23
C PRO A 534 8.76 14.69 -11.00
N PRO A 535 9.60 14.25 -11.99
CA PRO A 535 10.59 15.11 -12.64
C PRO A 535 10.06 16.41 -13.23
N LYS A 536 8.89 16.38 -13.91
CA LYS A 536 8.26 17.60 -14.43
C LYS A 536 7.87 18.57 -13.31
N THR A 537 7.28 18.05 -12.25
CA THR A 537 6.91 18.86 -11.07
C THR A 537 8.16 19.38 -10.37
N GLN A 538 9.23 18.58 -10.25
CA GLN A 538 10.50 19.04 -9.68
C GLN A 538 11.01 20.28 -10.43
N THR A 539 11.09 20.25 -11.77
CA THR A 539 11.59 21.36 -12.58
C THR A 539 10.74 22.63 -12.41
N VAL A 540 9.39 22.47 -12.39
CA VAL A 540 8.50 23.60 -12.15
C VAL A 540 8.70 24.15 -10.73
N LEU A 541 8.82 23.28 -9.76
CA LEU A 541 8.98 23.66 -8.34
C LEU A 541 10.31 24.36 -8.07
N GLU A 542 11.40 24.00 -8.75
CA GLU A 542 12.69 24.72 -8.70
C GLU A 542 12.52 26.20 -9.09
N ASN A 543 11.85 26.46 -10.20
CA ASN A 543 11.55 27.82 -10.66
C ASN A 543 10.58 28.55 -9.70
N ASP A 544 9.56 27.87 -9.22
CA ASP A 544 8.57 28.45 -8.30
C ASP A 544 9.21 28.84 -6.95
N ILE A 545 10.11 28.02 -6.41
CA ILE A 545 10.87 28.33 -5.19
C ILE A 545 11.70 29.58 -5.39
N GLU A 546 12.37 29.74 -6.51
CA GLU A 546 13.16 30.95 -6.82
C GLU A 546 12.27 32.17 -6.94
N ALA A 547 11.19 32.09 -7.70
CA ALA A 547 10.26 33.19 -7.90
C ALA A 547 9.59 33.63 -6.56
N LEU A 548 9.10 32.67 -5.77
CA LEU A 548 8.46 32.95 -4.48
C LEU A 548 9.46 33.50 -3.45
N SER A 549 10.70 32.98 -3.44
CA SER A 549 11.77 33.51 -2.58
C SER A 549 12.13 34.96 -2.95
N ALA A 550 12.24 35.26 -4.24
CA ALA A 550 12.45 36.64 -4.73
C ALA A 550 11.29 37.58 -4.38
N LEU A 551 10.07 37.06 -4.32
CA LEU A 551 8.88 37.79 -3.85
C LEU A 551 8.85 37.97 -2.32
N GLY A 552 9.75 37.34 -1.56
CA GLY A 552 9.87 37.46 -0.11
C GLY A 552 9.16 36.38 0.70
N PHE A 553 8.74 35.26 0.10
CA PHE A 553 8.26 34.08 0.82
C PHE A 553 9.46 33.26 1.30
N THR A 554 9.64 33.16 2.62
CA THR A 554 10.80 32.52 3.23
C THR A 554 10.42 31.35 4.15
N GLN A 555 9.14 30.96 4.20
CA GLN A 555 8.62 29.93 5.09
C GLN A 555 7.91 28.82 4.30
N TRP A 556 8.28 27.55 4.57
CA TRP A 556 7.88 26.41 3.76
C TRP A 556 7.44 25.24 4.64
N VAL A 557 6.48 24.45 4.15
CA VAL A 557 6.12 23.12 4.67
C VAL A 557 6.52 22.08 3.62
N VAL A 558 7.37 21.15 4.01
CA VAL A 558 7.92 20.12 3.12
C VAL A 558 7.32 18.75 3.43
N ASN A 559 6.86 18.05 2.41
CA ASN A 559 6.15 16.77 2.52
C ASN A 559 6.82 15.61 1.76
N ASN A 560 8.01 15.85 1.18
CA ASN A 560 8.75 14.86 0.39
C ASN A 560 10.26 15.11 0.56
N PRO A 561 11.11 14.05 0.53
CA PRO A 561 12.57 14.22 0.52
C PRO A 561 13.09 15.17 -0.57
N ALA A 562 12.46 15.19 -1.75
CA ALA A 562 12.82 16.13 -2.81
C ALA A 562 12.78 17.60 -2.36
N HIS A 563 11.77 17.99 -1.61
CA HIS A 563 11.60 19.35 -1.12
C HIS A 563 12.72 19.79 -0.19
N ILE A 564 13.20 18.85 0.66
CA ILE A 564 14.34 19.09 1.55
C ILE A 564 15.59 19.38 0.72
N ALA A 565 15.83 18.58 -0.33
CA ALA A 565 16.96 18.78 -1.24
C ALA A 565 16.90 20.13 -1.95
N LEU A 566 15.72 20.54 -2.45
CA LEU A 566 15.52 21.76 -3.21
C LEU A 566 15.66 23.04 -2.35
N LEU A 567 15.37 22.94 -1.06
CA LEU A 567 15.41 24.07 -0.12
C LEU A 567 16.69 24.13 0.72
N LYS A 568 17.53 23.09 0.74
CA LYS A 568 18.68 22.91 1.66
C LYS A 568 19.65 24.10 1.69
N ASN A 569 19.91 24.74 0.57
CA ASN A 569 20.90 25.82 0.46
C ASN A 569 20.25 27.21 0.34
N LYS A 570 18.97 27.34 0.66
CA LYS A 570 18.23 28.60 0.55
C LYS A 570 18.06 29.20 1.96
N ASN A 571 18.02 30.54 2.03
CA ASN A 571 17.78 31.24 3.29
C ASN A 571 16.27 31.20 3.63
N VAL A 572 15.80 30.05 4.09
CA VAL A 572 14.39 29.78 4.36
C VAL A 572 14.20 29.10 5.71
N ARG A 573 12.97 29.12 6.23
CA ARG A 573 12.53 28.38 7.42
C ARG A 573 11.59 27.26 6.98
N ILE A 574 11.78 26.08 7.53
CA ILE A 574 11.11 24.86 7.07
C ILE A 574 10.39 24.17 8.23
N ILE A 575 9.15 23.78 7.99
CA ILE A 575 8.40 22.83 8.83
C ILE A 575 8.32 21.50 8.06
N GLY A 576 8.68 20.38 8.70
CA GLY A 576 8.38 19.06 8.19
C GLY A 576 6.87 18.79 8.23
N GLY A 577 6.29 18.46 7.08
CA GLY A 577 4.86 18.20 6.97
C GLY A 577 4.45 16.80 7.40
N SER A 578 3.14 16.57 7.46
CA SER A 578 2.53 15.32 7.96
C SER A 578 2.89 14.07 7.14
N TYR A 579 3.26 14.22 5.88
CA TYR A 579 3.65 13.11 4.99
C TYR A 579 5.11 12.68 5.12
N LEU A 580 5.91 13.31 5.98
CA LEU A 580 7.22 12.79 6.38
C LEU A 580 7.13 11.74 7.49
N TYR A 581 5.95 11.50 8.04
CA TYR A 581 5.65 10.43 9.00
C TYR A 581 6.59 10.40 10.22
N THR A 582 6.79 11.54 10.87
CA THR A 582 7.64 11.68 12.06
C THR A 582 6.95 11.15 13.31
N PHE A 583 6.92 9.82 13.49
CA PHE A 583 6.21 9.16 14.60
C PHE A 583 7.10 8.85 15.81
N ASN A 584 8.41 9.10 15.72
CA ASN A 584 9.35 8.81 16.77
C ASN A 584 10.48 9.85 16.81
N ARG A 585 11.17 9.93 17.94
CA ARG A 585 12.26 10.91 18.14
C ARG A 585 13.46 10.68 17.24
N TRP A 586 13.69 9.47 16.77
CA TRP A 586 14.75 9.14 15.83
C TRP A 586 14.50 9.72 14.44
N ALA A 587 13.24 9.70 13.99
CA ALA A 587 12.83 10.39 12.75
C ALA A 587 13.00 11.91 12.89
N VAL A 588 12.71 12.48 14.06
CA VAL A 588 12.95 13.90 14.35
C VAL A 588 14.45 14.22 14.33
N SER A 589 15.29 13.37 14.93
CA SER A 589 16.75 13.54 14.88
C SER A 589 17.28 13.51 13.43
N TRP A 590 16.70 12.67 12.56
CA TRP A 590 17.04 12.70 11.13
C TRP A 590 16.65 14.05 10.49
N LEU A 591 15.49 14.61 10.81
CA LEU A 591 15.08 15.94 10.32
C LEU A 591 15.98 17.05 10.83
N GLU A 592 16.42 17.00 12.10
CA GLU A 592 17.38 17.96 12.66
C GLU A 592 18.69 17.99 11.84
N ASN A 593 19.18 16.83 11.40
CA ASN A 593 20.33 16.73 10.52
C ASN A 593 20.09 17.36 9.12
N GLN A 594 18.84 17.59 8.75
CA GLN A 594 18.45 18.33 7.56
C GLN A 594 18.09 19.79 7.86
N ASN A 595 18.41 20.31 9.05
CA ASN A 595 18.09 21.66 9.55
C ASN A 595 16.57 21.93 9.62
N ILE A 596 15.80 20.93 10.03
CA ILE A 596 14.33 21.02 10.21
C ILE A 596 14.03 20.70 11.68
N ASP A 597 13.68 21.74 12.46
CA ASP A 597 13.48 21.61 13.90
C ASP A 597 12.00 21.50 14.31
N ALA A 598 11.08 21.82 13.40
CA ALA A 598 9.64 21.84 13.64
C ALA A 598 8.90 20.99 12.61
N PHE A 599 7.81 20.33 13.03
CA PHE A 599 7.06 19.44 12.13
C PHE A 599 5.59 19.29 12.52
N THR A 600 4.79 18.87 11.55
CA THR A 600 3.38 18.51 11.71
C THR A 600 3.25 17.00 11.86
N MET A 601 2.58 16.57 12.93
CA MET A 601 2.27 15.16 13.11
C MET A 601 1.28 14.65 12.06
N SER A 602 1.47 13.42 11.61
CA SER A 602 0.51 12.76 10.73
C SER A 602 -0.86 12.57 11.42
N TYR A 603 -1.93 12.61 10.64
CA TYR A 603 -3.29 12.28 11.09
C TYR A 603 -3.42 10.89 11.69
N GLU A 604 -2.53 9.97 11.33
CA GLU A 604 -2.53 8.57 11.77
C GLU A 604 -1.91 8.38 13.17
N THR A 605 -1.40 9.43 13.81
CA THR A 605 -0.80 9.32 15.16
C THR A 605 -1.87 9.07 16.23
N SER A 606 -1.51 8.29 17.26
CA SER A 606 -2.39 8.03 18.41
C SER A 606 -2.08 8.99 19.57
N LEU A 607 -3.05 9.18 20.49
CA LEU A 607 -2.79 9.92 21.73
C LEU A 607 -1.63 9.28 22.51
N LYS A 608 -1.61 7.98 22.61
CA LYS A 608 -0.52 7.24 23.27
C LYS A 608 0.85 7.55 22.66
N ASN A 609 0.92 7.67 21.34
CA ASN A 609 2.17 8.05 20.67
C ASN A 609 2.53 9.53 20.94
N LEU A 610 1.54 10.43 20.93
CA LEU A 610 1.75 11.85 21.29
C LEU A 610 2.27 12.02 22.72
N GLU A 611 1.78 11.22 23.66
CA GLU A 611 2.24 11.24 25.05
C GLU A 611 3.66 10.68 25.21
N ALA A 612 4.03 9.71 24.37
CA ALA A 612 5.31 8.99 24.46
C ALA A 612 6.47 9.67 23.71
N ILE A 613 6.21 10.38 22.59
CA ILE A 613 7.26 10.82 21.67
C ILE A 613 8.19 11.89 22.28
N PHE A 614 7.66 12.80 23.10
CA PHE A 614 8.42 13.86 23.73
C PHE A 614 7.95 14.13 25.16
N GLU A 615 8.84 14.75 25.93
CA GLU A 615 8.58 15.26 27.27
C GLU A 615 8.77 16.77 27.31
N GLY A 616 7.98 17.45 28.14
CA GLY A 616 8.16 18.86 28.46
C GLY A 616 8.26 19.79 27.23
N THR A 617 9.34 20.57 27.19
CA THR A 617 9.57 21.60 26.17
C THR A 617 9.76 21.06 24.75
N GLN A 618 10.13 19.80 24.59
CA GLN A 618 10.31 19.19 23.25
C GLN A 618 9.00 19.07 22.47
N ARG A 619 7.84 19.08 23.15
CA ARG A 619 6.52 19.11 22.49
C ARG A 619 6.25 20.41 21.73
N SER A 620 7.02 21.48 21.99
CA SER A 620 6.98 22.72 21.23
C SER A 620 7.44 22.59 19.77
N ARG A 621 8.10 21.46 19.39
CA ARG A 621 8.47 21.14 18.00
C ARG A 621 7.29 20.71 17.14
N MET A 622 6.19 20.33 17.76
CA MET A 622 5.09 19.63 17.11
C MET A 622 3.89 20.52 16.89
N MET A 623 3.36 20.50 15.69
CA MET A 623 2.04 21.03 15.36
C MET A 623 1.06 19.85 15.19
N ILE A 624 -0.05 19.89 15.91
CA ILE A 624 -1.08 18.86 15.91
C ILE A 624 -2.26 19.33 15.06
N CYS A 625 -2.63 18.55 14.05
CA CYS A 625 -3.84 18.82 13.28
C CYS A 625 -5.07 18.48 14.12
N LEU A 626 -5.94 19.48 14.34
CA LEU A 626 -7.19 19.33 15.08
C LEU A 626 -8.40 19.13 14.17
N PHE A 627 -8.32 19.58 12.92
CA PHE A 627 -9.41 19.50 11.96
C PHE A 627 -8.86 19.43 10.54
N SER A 628 -9.42 18.51 9.71
CA SER A 628 -9.08 18.38 8.29
C SER A 628 -10.12 17.58 7.52
N TYR A 629 -10.22 17.85 6.22
CA TYR A 629 -10.76 16.90 5.22
C TYR A 629 -9.58 16.19 4.55
N PRO A 630 -9.10 15.07 5.08
CA PRO A 630 -7.90 14.42 4.58
C PRO A 630 -8.13 13.79 3.19
N ALA A 631 -7.16 13.92 2.30
CA ALA A 631 -7.17 13.18 1.04
C ALA A 631 -6.91 11.68 1.32
N LEU A 632 -7.96 10.86 1.28
CA LEU A 632 -7.91 9.42 1.59
C LEU A 632 -7.21 8.62 0.51
N PHE A 633 -7.52 8.91 -0.78
CA PHE A 633 -6.72 8.54 -1.95
C PHE A 633 -6.17 9.81 -2.58
N ARG A 634 -4.93 9.72 -3.03
CA ARG A 634 -4.26 10.70 -3.87
C ARG A 634 -3.87 9.96 -5.15
N MET A 635 -4.37 10.41 -6.28
CA MET A 635 -4.22 9.73 -7.57
C MET A 635 -3.63 10.68 -8.59
N ARG A 636 -2.60 10.26 -9.29
CA ARG A 636 -1.91 11.04 -10.33
C ARG A 636 -2.68 11.15 -11.64
N PHE A 637 -3.90 10.68 -11.69
CA PHE A 637 -4.73 10.60 -12.89
C PHE A 637 -6.14 11.11 -12.61
N THR A 638 -6.86 11.46 -13.67
CA THR A 638 -8.26 11.84 -13.59
C THR A 638 -9.16 10.60 -13.60
N LEU A 639 -10.19 10.58 -12.77
CA LEU A 639 -11.18 9.51 -12.75
C LEU A 639 -12.02 9.50 -14.05
N PRO A 640 -12.55 8.34 -14.49
CA PRO A 640 -13.39 8.26 -15.69
C PRO A 640 -14.66 9.11 -15.57
N GLU A 641 -14.99 9.87 -16.61
CA GLU A 641 -16.19 10.73 -16.68
C GLU A 641 -17.50 9.93 -16.83
N SER A 642 -17.42 8.62 -17.08
CA SER A 642 -18.58 7.74 -17.18
C SER A 642 -19.39 7.62 -15.88
N TYR A 643 -18.80 7.98 -14.75
CA TYR A 643 -19.43 7.94 -13.44
C TYR A 643 -19.34 9.30 -12.75
N ASP A 644 -20.39 9.65 -11.99
CA ASP A 644 -20.37 10.83 -11.12
C ASP A 644 -19.80 10.49 -9.76
N PHE A 645 -18.62 11.02 -9.47
CA PHE A 645 -17.92 10.89 -8.19
C PHE A 645 -18.09 12.12 -7.30
N SER A 646 -19.01 13.03 -7.61
CA SER A 646 -19.32 14.18 -6.74
C SER A 646 -19.74 13.72 -5.34
N TRP A 647 -20.51 12.63 -5.29
CA TRP A 647 -20.81 11.86 -4.09
C TRP A 647 -20.95 10.37 -4.41
N PHE A 648 -20.33 9.53 -3.60
CA PHE A 648 -20.45 8.09 -3.70
C PHE A 648 -20.36 7.45 -2.31
N ALA A 649 -20.91 6.25 -2.14
CA ALA A 649 -21.00 5.56 -0.86
C ALA A 649 -20.25 4.22 -0.87
N ASP A 650 -19.72 3.82 0.29
CA ASP A 650 -19.35 2.42 0.50
C ASP A 650 -20.58 1.57 0.88
N LYS A 651 -20.37 0.28 1.07
CA LYS A 651 -21.46 -0.66 1.42
C LYS A 651 -22.07 -0.42 2.82
N GLU A 652 -21.38 0.30 3.68
CA GLU A 652 -21.82 0.73 5.00
C GLU A 652 -22.57 2.06 4.96
N GLY A 653 -22.69 2.68 3.78
CA GLY A 653 -23.36 3.97 3.59
C GLY A 653 -22.50 5.19 3.93
N MET A 654 -21.19 5.02 4.16
CA MET A 654 -20.28 6.14 4.35
C MET A 654 -20.08 6.88 3.03
N MET A 655 -20.26 8.19 3.06
CA MET A 655 -20.19 9.04 1.88
C MET A 655 -18.80 9.62 1.67
N PHE A 656 -18.42 9.68 0.40
CA PHE A 656 -17.16 10.25 -0.09
C PHE A 656 -17.43 11.08 -1.34
N ARG A 657 -16.48 11.95 -1.66
CA ARG A 657 -16.46 12.66 -2.96
C ARG A 657 -15.07 12.61 -3.56
N ALA A 658 -14.96 12.67 -4.88
CA ALA A 658 -13.71 12.88 -5.55
C ALA A 658 -13.59 14.34 -6.02
N LEU A 659 -12.43 14.93 -5.82
CA LEU A 659 -12.03 16.21 -6.34
C LEU A 659 -10.98 15.99 -7.43
N SER A 660 -11.29 16.32 -8.67
CA SER A 660 -10.33 16.32 -9.78
C SER A 660 -9.79 17.74 -10.00
N THR A 661 -8.47 17.86 -10.05
CA THR A 661 -7.75 19.10 -10.28
C THR A 661 -6.71 18.88 -11.39
N PRO A 662 -6.09 19.94 -11.95
CA PRO A 662 -4.95 19.76 -12.84
C PRO A 662 -3.77 18.99 -12.23
N ASP A 663 -3.68 18.99 -10.90
CA ASP A 663 -2.59 18.36 -10.12
C ASP A 663 -2.89 16.88 -9.78
N GLY A 664 -4.08 16.36 -10.11
CA GLY A 664 -4.51 14.98 -9.85
C GLY A 664 -5.91 14.86 -9.26
N SER A 665 -6.30 13.65 -8.88
CA SER A 665 -7.59 13.39 -8.24
C SER A 665 -7.42 12.98 -6.77
N PHE A 666 -8.32 13.46 -5.93
CA PHE A 666 -8.32 13.21 -4.49
C PHE A 666 -9.67 12.65 -4.06
N VAL A 667 -9.69 11.61 -3.24
CA VAL A 667 -10.92 11.14 -2.59
C VAL A 667 -10.97 11.70 -1.18
N MET A 668 -12.05 12.41 -0.88
CA MET A 668 -12.29 13.12 0.37
C MET A 668 -13.47 12.48 1.12
N PRO A 669 -13.45 12.39 2.44
CA PRO A 669 -14.61 11.94 3.21
C PRO A 669 -15.67 13.06 3.30
N GLU A 670 -16.93 12.69 3.49
CA GLU A 670 -17.98 13.63 3.89
C GLU A 670 -17.75 14.14 5.32
N GLN A 671 -17.43 13.22 6.23
CA GLN A 671 -17.14 13.55 7.62
C GLN A 671 -15.68 13.96 7.77
N PRO A 672 -15.39 15.21 8.17
CA PRO A 672 -14.01 15.64 8.43
C PRO A 672 -13.40 14.93 9.63
N PHE A 673 -12.08 14.82 9.65
CA PHE A 673 -11.34 14.50 10.85
C PHE A 673 -11.44 15.67 11.85
N SER A 674 -11.77 15.38 13.12
CA SER A 674 -11.79 16.39 14.16
C SER A 674 -11.44 15.83 15.53
N ILE A 675 -10.51 16.51 16.19
CA ILE A 675 -10.16 16.34 17.62
C ILE A 675 -10.15 17.70 18.33
N ILE A 676 -10.97 18.65 17.86
CA ILE A 676 -11.04 20.01 18.40
C ILE A 676 -11.38 19.99 19.90
N ASP A 677 -12.29 19.11 20.30
CA ASP A 677 -12.67 18.89 21.71
C ASP A 677 -11.52 18.42 22.61
N ARG A 678 -10.41 17.96 22.01
CA ARG A 678 -9.21 17.50 22.72
C ARG A 678 -8.14 18.57 22.89
N MET A 679 -8.30 19.75 22.30
CA MET A 679 -7.29 20.81 22.35
C MET A 679 -6.86 21.16 23.78
N GLN A 680 -7.81 21.27 24.72
CA GLN A 680 -7.50 21.60 26.12
C GLN A 680 -6.68 20.48 26.80
N HIS A 681 -6.99 19.24 26.51
CA HIS A 681 -6.20 18.10 26.99
C HIS A 681 -4.79 18.12 26.41
N LEU A 682 -4.66 18.35 25.10
CA LEU A 682 -3.35 18.47 24.44
C LEU A 682 -2.51 19.61 25.01
N ARG A 683 -3.12 20.76 25.32
CA ARG A 683 -2.44 21.86 26.01
C ARG A 683 -1.94 21.46 27.40
N LYS A 684 -2.75 20.76 28.19
CA LYS A 684 -2.34 20.27 29.52
C LYS A 684 -1.13 19.35 29.49
N ILE A 685 -0.99 18.55 28.43
CA ILE A 685 0.17 17.67 28.25
C ILE A 685 1.33 18.35 27.50
N GLY A 686 1.23 19.65 27.19
CA GLY A 686 2.36 20.47 26.73
C GLY A 686 2.40 20.79 25.23
N PHE A 687 1.36 20.48 24.45
CA PHE A 687 1.26 20.93 23.05
C PHE A 687 0.66 22.33 22.98
N SER A 688 1.23 23.19 22.16
CA SER A 688 0.80 24.59 22.05
C SER A 688 0.58 25.08 20.61
N ARG A 689 0.80 24.22 19.60
CA ARG A 689 0.67 24.54 18.18
C ARG A 689 -0.34 23.62 17.52
N PHE A 690 -1.36 24.22 16.90
CA PHE A 690 -2.51 23.49 16.40
C PHE A 690 -2.83 23.91 14.97
N LEU A 691 -3.11 22.92 14.11
CA LEU A 691 -3.47 23.13 12.72
C LEU A 691 -4.96 22.89 12.49
N ILE A 692 -5.60 23.83 11.83
CA ILE A 692 -6.91 23.68 11.18
C ILE A 692 -6.65 23.63 9.68
N ASP A 693 -6.83 22.47 9.09
CA ASP A 693 -6.59 22.23 7.66
C ASP A 693 -7.92 22.30 6.89
N MET A 694 -8.12 23.40 6.19
CA MET A 694 -9.26 23.68 5.32
C MET A 694 -8.89 23.51 3.84
N SER A 695 -7.75 22.88 3.54
CA SER A 695 -7.34 22.66 2.16
C SER A 695 -8.29 21.71 1.41
N LYS A 696 -8.37 21.87 0.09
CA LYS A 696 -9.22 21.04 -0.80
C LYS A 696 -10.71 21.05 -0.48
N THR A 697 -11.18 22.07 0.24
CA THR A 697 -12.60 22.26 0.55
C THR A 697 -13.07 23.66 0.18
N ALA A 698 -14.38 23.85 0.00
CA ALA A 698 -14.94 25.18 -0.13
C ALA A 698 -14.94 25.87 1.24
N VAL A 699 -14.14 26.93 1.40
CA VAL A 699 -14.01 27.67 2.65
C VAL A 699 -15.12 28.74 2.74
N ARG A 700 -16.15 28.48 3.55
CA ARG A 700 -17.24 29.42 3.78
C ARG A 700 -17.08 30.09 5.15
N ARG A 701 -17.25 31.41 5.21
CA ARG A 701 -17.12 32.19 6.47
C ARG A 701 -18.04 31.68 7.59
N ALA A 702 -19.24 31.19 7.25
CA ALA A 702 -20.18 30.64 8.23
C ALA A 702 -19.60 29.38 8.88
N ASP A 703 -19.05 28.48 8.11
CA ASP A 703 -18.46 27.21 8.58
C ASP A 703 -17.22 27.46 9.43
N ILE A 704 -16.38 28.42 9.02
CA ILE A 704 -15.21 28.85 9.79
C ILE A 704 -15.63 29.36 11.17
N LYS A 705 -16.65 30.22 11.24
CA LYS A 705 -17.15 30.74 12.52
C LYS A 705 -17.65 29.67 13.47
N VAL A 706 -18.37 28.66 12.93
CA VAL A 706 -18.82 27.50 13.72
C VAL A 706 -17.64 26.72 14.23
N LEU A 707 -16.67 26.41 13.36
CA LEU A 707 -15.45 25.69 13.67
C LEU A 707 -14.61 26.40 14.74
N MET A 708 -14.36 27.71 14.57
CA MET A 708 -13.56 28.52 15.52
C MET A 708 -14.27 28.69 16.86
N ARG A 709 -15.61 28.83 16.85
CA ARG A 709 -16.39 28.85 18.09
C ARG A 709 -16.27 27.53 18.86
N ALA A 710 -16.39 26.40 18.18
CA ALA A 710 -16.21 25.08 18.79
C ALA A 710 -14.78 24.91 19.34
N LEU A 711 -13.77 25.38 18.59
CA LEU A 711 -12.36 25.37 19.01
C LEU A 711 -12.15 26.17 20.30
N TYR A 712 -12.67 27.40 20.39
CA TYR A 712 -12.52 28.26 21.57
C TYR A 712 -13.26 27.71 22.80
N LYS A 713 -14.40 27.07 22.59
CA LYS A 713 -15.18 26.43 23.66
C LYS A 713 -14.68 25.05 24.05
N GLY A 714 -13.87 24.40 23.20
CA GLY A 714 -13.46 22.99 23.37
C GLY A 714 -14.62 22.03 23.21
N GLU A 715 -15.60 22.36 22.35
CA GLU A 715 -16.77 21.52 22.05
C GLU A 715 -16.49 20.61 20.84
N ALA A 716 -17.03 19.39 20.85
CA ALA A 716 -16.97 18.52 19.70
C ALA A 716 -17.86 19.05 18.57
N LEU A 717 -17.41 18.91 17.33
CA LEU A 717 -18.25 19.15 16.16
C LEU A 717 -19.12 17.91 15.89
N PRO A 718 -20.36 18.09 15.41
CA PRO A 718 -21.17 16.99 14.93
C PRO A 718 -20.56 16.37 13.68
N ASP A 719 -20.95 15.15 13.36
CA ASP A 719 -20.64 14.45 12.10
C ASP A 719 -19.16 14.46 11.71
N THR A 720 -18.29 14.12 12.66
CA THR A 720 -16.84 14.09 12.49
C THR A 720 -16.27 12.69 12.73
N SER A 721 -15.10 12.42 12.14
CA SER A 721 -14.34 11.18 12.27
C SER A 721 -13.03 11.42 13.01
N ARG A 722 -12.52 10.38 13.66
CA ARG A 722 -11.19 10.36 14.29
C ARG A 722 -10.27 9.30 13.69
N PHE A 723 -10.42 9.02 12.41
CA PHE A 723 -9.67 7.98 11.67
C PHE A 723 -9.91 6.55 12.13
N ASN A 724 -10.88 6.32 12.99
CA ASN A 724 -11.50 5.02 13.16
C ASN A 724 -12.97 5.22 13.52
N TRP A 725 -13.74 4.15 13.40
CA TRP A 725 -15.19 4.17 13.60
C TRP A 725 -15.64 4.70 14.95
N LYS A 726 -14.76 4.69 15.94
CA LYS A 726 -15.16 4.92 17.32
C LYS A 726 -14.36 6.02 17.98
N ASP A 727 -13.04 6.00 17.92
CA ASP A 727 -12.20 7.02 18.54
C ASP A 727 -10.89 7.29 17.80
N GLY A 728 -10.66 6.65 16.66
CA GLY A 728 -9.53 6.88 15.80
C GLY A 728 -8.21 6.44 16.38
N PHE A 729 -7.16 6.80 15.70
CA PHE A 729 -5.81 6.67 16.19
C PHE A 729 -5.57 7.52 17.44
N TYR A 730 -6.40 8.52 17.65
CA TYR A 730 -6.27 9.42 18.80
C TYR A 730 -6.56 8.71 20.13
N SER A 731 -7.47 7.74 20.18
CA SER A 731 -7.84 7.04 21.41
C SER A 731 -7.09 5.71 21.55
N ALA A 732 -6.32 5.56 22.62
CA ALA A 732 -5.60 4.33 22.95
C ALA A 732 -6.51 3.21 23.52
N VAL A 733 -7.80 3.43 23.68
CA VAL A 733 -8.73 2.46 24.25
C VAL A 733 -9.06 1.40 23.19
N PRO A 734 -8.73 0.10 23.41
CA PRO A 734 -9.17 -0.96 22.53
C PRO A 734 -10.69 -0.99 22.51
N LEU A 735 -11.26 -0.96 21.31
CA LEU A 735 -12.70 -1.13 21.14
C LEU A 735 -13.11 -2.50 21.66
N ARG A 736 -13.85 -2.56 22.74
CA ARG A 736 -14.64 -3.74 23.06
C ARG A 736 -15.60 -3.95 21.90
N ALA A 737 -15.52 -5.12 21.27
CA ALA A 737 -16.50 -5.51 20.27
C ALA A 737 -17.90 -5.24 20.82
N ALA A 738 -18.66 -4.35 20.21
CA ALA A 738 -20.04 -4.15 20.57
C ALA A 738 -20.75 -5.47 20.32
N ALA A 739 -21.32 -6.05 21.35
CA ALA A 739 -22.26 -7.15 21.19
C ALA A 739 -23.35 -6.69 20.21
N PRO A 740 -23.82 -7.54 19.28
CA PRO A 740 -24.84 -7.17 18.33
C PRO A 740 -26.07 -6.66 19.12
N GLY A 741 -26.33 -5.36 19.00
CA GLY A 741 -27.46 -4.72 19.65
C GLY A 741 -28.74 -5.34 19.12
N LYS A 742 -29.60 -5.84 20.02
CA LYS A 742 -30.97 -6.21 19.70
C LYS A 742 -31.64 -5.01 19.05
N ALA A 743 -32.20 -5.21 17.86
CA ALA A 743 -33.03 -4.23 17.18
C ALA A 743 -34.13 -3.71 18.13
N PRO A 744 -34.42 -2.40 18.17
CA PRO A 744 -35.53 -1.88 18.97
C PRO A 744 -36.84 -2.47 18.43
N LYS A 745 -37.60 -3.12 19.33
CA LYS A 745 -38.97 -3.55 19.03
C LYS A 745 -39.78 -2.32 18.63
N ALA A 746 -40.44 -2.39 17.49
CA ALA A 746 -41.41 -1.40 17.05
C ALA A 746 -42.47 -1.21 18.16
N ALA A 747 -42.61 0.02 18.66
CA ALA A 747 -43.71 0.41 19.54
C ALA A 747 -45.00 0.35 18.74
N GLY A 748 -45.89 -0.53 19.13
CA GLY A 748 -47.22 -0.65 18.58
C GLY A 748 -48.01 0.64 18.85
N LYS A 749 -48.76 1.04 17.82
CA LYS A 749 -49.80 2.07 17.94
C LYS A 749 -50.89 1.58 18.89
N THR A 750 -51.22 2.37 19.86
CA THR A 750 -52.60 2.64 20.30
C THR A 750 -52.78 4.14 20.42
#